data_4d400ffc21f56648adc992c5e149a534
#
_entry.id   4d400ffc21f56648adc992c5e149a534
#
_cell.length_a   1.000
_cell.length_b   1.000
_cell.length_c   1.000
_cell.angle_alpha   90.00
_cell.angle_beta   90.00
_cell.angle_gamma   90.00
#
_symmetry.space_group_name_H-M   'P 1'
#
loop_
_entity.id
_entity.type
_entity.pdbx_description
1 polymer ?
#
loop_
_entity_poly.entity_id
_entity_poly.type
_entity_poly.pdbx_seq_one_letter_code
_entity_poly.pdbx_strand_id
1 'polypeptide(L)'
;MTNKRRAVPGVHPYDGPAGGWGALKATAIAVRTQMDAFEAPATLLRTNQPDGFDCPGCAWPDKEHKSTFQFCENGAKAVTWEATTKRVTPAFLAANTVSSLLAKSDFELEGYGRLTHPLVYDRDSDTLRPVAWEQAFARIGEILRGLQPDEVEFYTSGRASNEAAWLFQLFAREYGTNNFPDCSNMCHESTSVGLQQSIGIGKGTVSLDDFDQTELVISIGHNPGTNHPRMMGTLHELSRRGVPIIVFNPLRERALERFADPQNVMEMATRRSTPIASTYYQVRAGGDAAALKGIAKALLQLEEEQGNVLDHAFIAQHTQGFPAFADDLHATRWQDIEQESGLTRESLNQVAAAYAKSRATIVTYGMGITQHNKGTSNVRLIADLLLMRGNIGKPGAGICPLRGHSNVQGNRTVGISEKPSAAFLDSLQRVMGITPPRHHGHDAVKALEAMIAGEAKALICLGGNFAVAMPDHERAFPAMRGLELSVHVGTKLNRSHLLTAKETFILPCLGRTELDLQASGRQSITVEDSMSMVHASSGKLKPASPMLRSEPAIVAGLAKATLPASKVDWQYLVEDYDRIRDLIEQTIPGFEDYNQRIRHPGGFRMPLPPTERIWPTATGKAMFSVFKGVHENVVVEGEDVMRLVTLRSHDQYNTTIYAMDDRYRGVFGRRDVLFMNEQDMAAQGLEHGDRVDIHTALPGSALTLEDITVVAYGIAPGTVGAYYPEANVLVPLNYLDEESGTPSYKSVPVRLTLRSKEIRPLAGGR
;
A
#
# COMPACT_ATOMS: atom_id res chain seq x y z
N MET A 1 -32.69 28.98 -1.75
CA MET A 1 -31.91 29.75 -0.76
C MET A 1 -30.60 28.99 -0.55
N THR A 2 -29.49 29.47 -1.06
CA THR A 2 -28.15 28.87 -0.83
C THR A 2 -27.79 29.11 0.62
N ASN A 3 -28.05 28.10 1.46
CA ASN A 3 -27.59 28.11 2.85
C ASN A 3 -26.09 28.26 2.82
N LYS A 4 -25.55 29.43 3.21
CA LYS A 4 -24.09 29.60 3.29
C LYS A 4 -23.59 28.65 4.38
N ARG A 5 -22.88 27.59 3.97
CA ARG A 5 -22.20 26.69 4.92
C ARG A 5 -21.36 27.51 5.91
N ARG A 6 -21.31 27.06 7.15
CA ARG A 6 -20.40 27.66 8.17
C ARG A 6 -18.96 27.56 7.64
N ALA A 7 -18.17 28.61 7.81
CA ALA A 7 -16.77 28.59 7.41
C ALA A 7 -15.95 27.76 8.43
N VAL A 8 -15.28 26.72 7.96
CA VAL A 8 -14.39 25.90 8.77
C VAL A 8 -12.95 26.26 8.39
N PRO A 9 -12.10 26.69 9.34
CA PRO A 9 -10.70 26.99 9.06
C PRO A 9 -9.99 25.83 8.41
N GLY A 10 -9.26 26.07 7.32
CA GLY A 10 -8.57 25.03 6.57
C GLY A 10 -9.45 24.14 5.70
N VAL A 11 -10.75 24.45 5.55
CA VAL A 11 -11.63 23.71 4.61
C VAL A 11 -12.17 24.67 3.56
N HIS A 12 -11.77 24.46 2.31
CA HIS A 12 -12.16 25.28 1.17
C HIS A 12 -12.48 24.40 -0.04
N PRO A 13 -13.59 24.63 -0.77
CA PRO A 13 -13.86 23.92 -2.02
C PRO A 13 -12.69 24.01 -2.99
N TYR A 14 -12.37 22.90 -3.64
CA TYR A 14 -11.36 22.86 -4.69
C TYR A 14 -12.03 22.59 -6.05
N ASP A 15 -12.05 23.59 -6.92
CA ASP A 15 -12.71 23.54 -8.22
C ASP A 15 -11.74 23.27 -9.38
N GLY A 16 -10.42 23.29 -9.12
CA GLY A 16 -9.40 22.99 -10.10
C GLY A 16 -9.36 21.53 -10.53
N PRO A 17 -8.72 21.19 -11.66
CA PRO A 17 -8.46 19.81 -12.03
C PRO A 17 -7.36 19.22 -11.12
N ALA A 18 -7.28 17.88 -11.05
CA ALA A 18 -6.08 17.25 -10.52
C ALA A 18 -4.90 17.46 -11.51
N GLY A 19 -3.67 17.42 -10.99
CA GLY A 19 -2.46 17.71 -11.82
C GLY A 19 -2.29 19.20 -12.13
N GLY A 20 -1.96 19.52 -13.37
CA GLY A 20 -1.84 20.87 -13.91
C GLY A 20 -0.90 21.80 -13.14
N TRP A 21 -1.19 23.09 -13.14
CA TRP A 21 -0.41 24.10 -12.43
C TRP A 21 -0.34 23.89 -10.92
N GLY A 22 -1.39 23.27 -10.33
CA GLY A 22 -1.40 22.91 -8.91
C GLY A 22 -0.30 21.94 -8.55
N ALA A 23 -0.07 20.92 -9.40
CA ALA A 23 0.99 19.92 -9.20
C ALA A 23 2.40 20.54 -9.34
N LEU A 24 2.59 21.41 -10.35
CA LEU A 24 3.87 22.13 -10.53
C LEU A 24 4.20 23.03 -9.33
N LYS A 25 3.20 23.78 -8.83
CA LYS A 25 3.36 24.63 -7.65
C LYS A 25 3.72 23.80 -6.41
N ALA A 26 3.01 22.70 -6.18
CA ALA A 26 3.28 21.81 -5.03
C ALA A 26 4.68 21.18 -5.11
N THR A 27 5.10 20.74 -6.31
CA THR A 27 6.46 20.25 -6.57
C THR A 27 7.51 21.32 -6.26
N ALA A 28 7.31 22.57 -6.75
CA ALA A 28 8.23 23.68 -6.48
C ALA A 28 8.33 24.01 -4.98
N ILE A 29 7.23 23.95 -4.25
CA ILE A 29 7.22 24.13 -2.78
C ILE A 29 8.02 23.00 -2.11
N ALA A 30 7.80 21.75 -2.48
CA ALA A 30 8.51 20.60 -1.92
C ALA A 30 10.03 20.72 -2.16
N VAL A 31 10.44 21.05 -3.37
CA VAL A 31 11.85 21.32 -3.71
C VAL A 31 12.43 22.39 -2.80
N ARG A 32 11.79 23.58 -2.74
CA ARG A 32 12.28 24.74 -1.98
C ARG A 32 12.40 24.47 -0.49
N THR A 33 11.51 23.64 0.06
CA THR A 33 11.45 23.39 1.52
C THR A 33 12.34 22.25 1.98
N GLN A 34 12.74 21.35 1.06
CA GLN A 34 13.45 20.13 1.41
C GLN A 34 14.86 20.06 0.86
N MET A 35 15.14 20.56 -0.34
CA MET A 35 16.41 20.37 -1.03
C MET A 35 17.13 21.67 -1.36
N ASP A 36 18.40 21.55 -1.71
CA ASP A 36 19.14 22.62 -2.36
C ASP A 36 18.58 22.83 -3.79
N ALA A 37 18.36 24.09 -4.15
CA ALA A 37 17.76 24.48 -5.44
C ALA A 37 18.61 24.05 -6.66
N PHE A 38 19.92 23.88 -6.51
CA PHE A 38 20.82 23.46 -7.60
C PHE A 38 20.82 21.94 -7.80
N GLU A 39 20.68 21.14 -6.74
CA GLU A 39 20.69 19.67 -6.82
C GLU A 39 19.31 19.08 -7.19
N ALA A 40 18.23 19.78 -6.83
CA ALA A 40 16.87 19.26 -6.97
C ALA A 40 16.46 18.95 -8.42
N PRO A 41 16.70 19.82 -9.43
CA PRO A 41 16.33 19.50 -10.82
C PRO A 41 17.05 18.26 -11.35
N ALA A 42 18.36 18.15 -11.11
CA ALA A 42 19.14 17.00 -11.53
C ALA A 42 18.68 15.70 -10.86
N THR A 43 18.27 15.76 -9.59
CA THR A 43 17.73 14.62 -8.83
C THR A 43 16.38 14.19 -9.41
N LEU A 44 15.44 15.10 -9.60
CA LEU A 44 14.13 14.78 -10.15
C LEU A 44 14.21 14.23 -11.58
N LEU A 45 15.11 14.75 -12.43
CA LEU A 45 15.34 14.25 -13.79
C LEU A 45 15.92 12.81 -13.83
N ARG A 46 16.48 12.32 -12.72
CA ARG A 46 16.99 10.95 -12.61
C ARG A 46 15.99 9.97 -12.01
N THR A 47 14.84 10.46 -11.54
CA THR A 47 13.80 9.62 -10.95
C THR A 47 13.17 8.74 -12.02
N ASN A 48 13.11 7.44 -11.81
CA ASN A 48 12.59 6.40 -12.70
C ASN A 48 13.25 6.40 -14.10
N GLN A 49 14.51 6.80 -14.18
CA GLN A 49 15.29 6.75 -15.42
C GLN A 49 16.22 5.53 -15.43
N PRO A 50 16.60 4.97 -16.57
CA PRO A 50 17.44 3.77 -16.66
C PRO A 50 18.75 3.84 -15.86
N ASP A 51 19.42 5.00 -15.89
CA ASP A 51 20.66 5.27 -15.15
C ASP A 51 20.40 6.00 -13.82
N GLY A 52 19.17 6.01 -13.37
CA GLY A 52 18.73 6.72 -12.19
C GLY A 52 18.32 5.80 -11.06
N PHE A 53 17.47 6.32 -10.22
CA PHE A 53 16.91 5.61 -9.10
C PHE A 53 15.39 5.57 -9.19
N ASP A 54 14.82 4.52 -8.61
CA ASP A 54 13.40 4.32 -8.52
C ASP A 54 12.78 5.24 -7.48
N CYS A 55 11.63 5.83 -7.81
CA CYS A 55 10.87 6.63 -6.87
C CYS A 55 10.49 5.80 -5.64
N PRO A 56 10.77 6.26 -4.39
CA PRO A 56 10.39 5.53 -3.19
C PRO A 56 8.88 5.56 -2.89
N GLY A 57 8.06 6.03 -3.83
CA GLY A 57 6.61 6.10 -3.73
C GLY A 57 5.90 4.79 -4.09
N CYS A 58 5.06 4.85 -5.13
CA CYS A 58 4.20 3.74 -5.56
C CYS A 58 4.89 2.75 -6.51
N ALA A 59 4.26 1.59 -6.70
CA ALA A 59 4.71 0.54 -7.60
C ALA A 59 4.13 0.66 -9.02
N TRP A 60 3.90 1.86 -9.54
CA TRP A 60 3.45 2.04 -10.93
C TRP A 60 4.64 1.88 -11.88
N PRO A 61 4.51 1.03 -12.94
CA PRO A 61 5.60 0.72 -13.86
C PRO A 61 6.05 1.89 -14.72
N ASP A 62 7.18 1.71 -15.38
CA ASP A 62 7.74 2.63 -16.36
C ASP A 62 7.43 2.17 -17.79
N LYS A 63 7.14 3.11 -18.70
CA LYS A 63 7.07 2.83 -20.15
C LYS A 63 8.49 2.60 -20.70
N GLU A 64 8.63 1.74 -21.73
CA GLU A 64 9.91 1.54 -22.43
C GLU A 64 10.44 2.84 -23.02
N HIS A 65 9.58 3.60 -23.72
CA HIS A 65 9.91 4.93 -24.23
C HIS A 65 9.68 5.98 -23.17
N LYS A 66 10.74 6.36 -22.46
CA LYS A 66 10.66 7.28 -21.33
C LYS A 66 10.62 8.73 -21.77
N SER A 67 9.71 9.51 -21.18
CA SER A 67 9.76 10.96 -21.26
C SER A 67 10.91 11.52 -20.40
N THR A 68 11.28 12.77 -20.61
CA THR A 68 12.28 13.45 -19.78
C THR A 68 11.85 13.53 -18.30
N PHE A 69 10.52 13.62 -18.06
CA PHE A 69 9.95 13.71 -16.73
C PHE A 69 9.17 12.44 -16.40
N GLN A 70 9.77 11.54 -15.62
CA GLN A 70 9.16 10.27 -15.21
C GLN A 70 8.69 10.29 -13.74
N PHE A 71 8.44 11.45 -13.18
CA PHE A 71 7.91 11.61 -11.84
C PHE A 71 6.56 12.32 -11.85
N CYS A 72 5.74 12.04 -10.86
CA CYS A 72 4.49 12.76 -10.58
C CYS A 72 4.69 13.70 -9.38
N GLU A 73 3.67 14.49 -9.05
CA GLU A 73 3.67 15.39 -7.89
C GLU A 73 4.06 14.65 -6.60
N ASN A 74 3.41 13.52 -6.27
CA ASN A 74 3.70 12.77 -5.06
C ASN A 74 5.06 12.06 -5.11
N GLY A 75 5.51 11.65 -6.29
CA GLY A 75 6.87 11.15 -6.50
C GLY A 75 7.92 12.21 -6.23
N ALA A 76 7.72 13.43 -6.74
CA ALA A 76 8.60 14.55 -6.45
C ALA A 76 8.65 14.89 -4.95
N LYS A 77 7.49 14.87 -4.26
CA LYS A 77 7.44 15.03 -2.79
C LYS A 77 8.20 13.92 -2.07
N ALA A 78 8.01 12.66 -2.46
CA ALA A 78 8.70 11.53 -1.86
C ALA A 78 10.23 11.60 -2.04
N VAL A 79 10.69 11.94 -3.25
CA VAL A 79 12.12 12.10 -3.57
C VAL A 79 12.72 13.26 -2.78
N THR A 80 12.08 14.43 -2.79
CA THR A 80 12.59 15.60 -2.06
C THR A 80 12.55 15.40 -0.54
N TRP A 81 11.55 14.68 -0.03
CA TRP A 81 11.44 14.33 1.39
C TRP A 81 12.58 13.40 1.84
N GLU A 82 12.96 12.42 1.01
CA GLU A 82 14.10 11.55 1.26
C GLU A 82 15.43 12.28 1.13
N ALA A 83 15.60 13.06 0.07
CA ALA A 83 16.82 13.81 -0.24
C ALA A 83 16.95 15.14 0.54
N THR A 84 16.16 15.34 1.59
CA THR A 84 16.14 16.57 2.38
C THR A 84 17.51 16.95 2.94
N THR A 85 17.79 18.26 3.02
CA THR A 85 18.99 18.78 3.69
C THR A 85 18.90 18.81 5.21
N LYS A 86 17.70 18.58 5.75
CA LYS A 86 17.48 18.56 7.22
C LYS A 86 18.08 17.29 7.83
N ARG A 87 18.61 17.41 9.06
CA ARG A 87 19.33 16.35 9.76
C ARG A 87 18.91 16.23 11.21
N VAL A 88 18.61 14.99 11.63
CA VAL A 88 18.50 14.61 13.04
C VAL A 88 19.90 14.29 13.54
N THR A 89 20.53 15.27 14.20
CA THR A 89 21.92 15.16 14.68
C THR A 89 21.96 14.68 16.14
N PRO A 90 23.12 14.21 16.65
CA PRO A 90 23.28 13.91 18.07
C PRO A 90 22.94 15.08 19.00
N ALA A 91 23.24 16.32 18.60
CA ALA A 91 22.89 17.51 19.38
C ALA A 91 21.36 17.73 19.46
N PHE A 92 20.64 17.48 18.34
CA PHE A 92 19.17 17.53 18.35
C PHE A 92 18.60 16.48 19.32
N LEU A 93 19.11 15.26 19.30
CA LEU A 93 18.64 14.16 20.14
C LEU A 93 18.96 14.36 21.63
N ALA A 94 20.10 14.97 21.94
CA ALA A 94 20.46 15.32 23.30
C ALA A 94 19.56 16.45 23.90
N ALA A 95 18.99 17.29 23.03
CA ALA A 95 18.10 18.38 23.42
C ALA A 95 16.61 17.98 23.46
N ASN A 96 16.24 16.79 23.00
CA ASN A 96 14.85 16.33 22.91
C ASN A 96 14.72 14.92 23.49
N THR A 97 13.94 14.80 24.56
CA THR A 97 13.63 13.49 25.15
C THR A 97 12.68 12.71 24.26
N VAL A 98 12.69 11.37 24.35
CA VAL A 98 11.75 10.51 23.65
C VAL A 98 10.31 10.87 24.02
N SER A 99 10.02 11.15 25.27
CA SER A 99 8.70 11.61 25.73
C SER A 99 8.28 12.92 25.08
N SER A 100 9.19 13.88 24.89
CA SER A 100 8.89 15.15 24.21
C SER A 100 8.63 14.96 22.69
N LEU A 101 9.34 14.03 22.07
CA LEU A 101 9.16 13.68 20.67
C LEU A 101 7.85 12.89 20.44
N LEU A 102 7.43 12.05 21.37
CA LEU A 102 6.15 11.33 21.31
C LEU A 102 4.92 12.26 21.30
N ALA A 103 5.04 13.46 21.86
CA ALA A 103 3.99 14.48 21.80
C ALA A 103 3.86 15.14 20.40
N LYS A 104 4.78 14.87 19.48
CA LYS A 104 4.77 15.42 18.13
C LYS A 104 3.92 14.58 17.19
N SER A 105 3.36 15.19 16.15
CA SER A 105 2.69 14.50 15.06
C SER A 105 3.68 13.71 14.21
N ASP A 106 3.19 12.68 13.50
CA ASP A 106 4.04 11.89 12.60
C ASP A 106 4.65 12.75 11.48
N PHE A 107 3.91 13.77 11.01
CA PHE A 107 4.43 14.76 10.07
C PHE A 107 5.63 15.56 10.63
N GLU A 108 5.54 16.03 11.89
CA GLU A 108 6.66 16.75 12.53
C GLU A 108 7.87 15.83 12.74
N LEU A 109 7.66 14.59 13.20
CA LEU A 109 8.75 13.62 13.43
C LEU A 109 9.58 13.37 12.18
N GLU A 110 8.94 13.03 11.06
CA GLU A 110 9.64 12.84 9.80
C GLU A 110 10.20 14.17 9.24
N GLY A 111 9.54 15.29 9.54
CA GLY A 111 9.92 16.65 9.15
C GLY A 111 11.25 17.13 9.71
N TYR A 112 11.75 16.54 10.82
CA TYR A 112 13.09 16.85 11.36
C TYR A 112 14.22 16.41 10.43
N GLY A 113 13.98 15.50 9.48
CA GLY A 113 14.94 15.14 8.45
C GLY A 113 15.59 13.78 8.62
N ARG A 114 16.75 13.61 7.98
CA ARG A 114 17.47 12.34 7.92
C ARG A 114 18.18 12.03 9.21
N LEU A 115 18.08 10.78 9.66
CA LEU A 115 18.92 10.21 10.70
C LEU A 115 20.39 10.21 10.24
N THR A 116 21.33 10.38 11.17
CA THR A 116 22.76 10.57 10.85
C THR A 116 23.68 9.57 11.51
N HIS A 117 23.28 8.95 12.61
CA HIS A 117 24.12 8.04 13.42
C HIS A 117 23.30 6.84 13.87
N PRO A 118 23.88 5.66 14.07
CA PRO A 118 23.26 4.58 14.83
C PRO A 118 22.96 5.06 16.24
N LEU A 119 21.81 4.72 16.77
CA LEU A 119 21.29 5.23 18.03
C LEU A 119 20.87 4.10 18.94
N VAL A 120 21.05 4.29 20.23
CA VAL A 120 20.50 3.46 21.30
C VAL A 120 19.68 4.32 22.26
N TYR A 121 18.58 3.77 22.75
CA TYR A 121 17.77 4.45 23.78
C TYR A 121 18.44 4.35 25.14
N ASP A 122 18.63 5.49 25.77
CA ASP A 122 19.09 5.59 27.15
C ASP A 122 17.90 5.96 28.05
N ARG A 123 17.52 4.99 28.87
CA ARG A 123 16.35 5.09 29.74
C ARG A 123 16.52 6.13 30.85
N ASP A 124 17.75 6.28 31.38
CA ASP A 124 18.00 7.18 32.50
C ASP A 124 17.83 8.66 32.12
N SER A 125 18.20 8.99 30.89
CA SER A 125 18.03 10.35 30.36
C SER A 125 16.81 10.53 29.47
N ASP A 126 16.06 9.46 29.19
CA ASP A 126 14.97 9.43 28.20
C ASP A 126 15.38 9.98 26.83
N THR A 127 16.60 9.69 26.37
CA THR A 127 17.13 10.20 25.11
C THR A 127 17.65 9.08 24.19
N LEU A 128 17.72 9.39 22.89
CA LEU A 128 18.42 8.56 21.91
C LEU A 128 19.88 9.03 21.81
N ARG A 129 20.82 8.12 22.07
CA ARG A 129 22.28 8.42 22.05
C ARG A 129 22.98 7.72 20.91
N PRO A 130 23.97 8.34 20.28
CA PRO A 130 24.84 7.67 19.31
C PRO A 130 25.54 6.45 19.91
N VAL A 131 25.64 5.40 19.12
CA VAL A 131 26.38 4.17 19.42
C VAL A 131 27.23 3.77 18.21
N ALA A 132 28.38 3.13 18.42
CA ALA A 132 29.16 2.59 17.29
C ALA A 132 28.43 1.40 16.66
N TRP A 133 28.55 1.24 15.33
CA TRP A 133 27.91 0.14 14.60
C TRP A 133 28.25 -1.23 15.19
N GLU A 134 29.51 -1.47 15.47
CA GLU A 134 30.01 -2.74 15.99
C GLU A 134 29.46 -3.03 17.38
N GLN A 135 29.31 -2.02 18.22
CA GLN A 135 28.71 -2.13 19.55
C GLN A 135 27.20 -2.42 19.44
N ALA A 136 26.50 -1.72 18.54
CA ALA A 136 25.08 -1.97 18.29
C ALA A 136 24.85 -3.40 17.80
N PHE A 137 25.60 -3.85 16.79
CA PHE A 137 25.46 -5.22 16.28
C PHE A 137 25.79 -6.27 17.32
N ALA A 138 26.90 -6.09 18.08
CA ALA A 138 27.30 -7.02 19.13
C ALA A 138 26.20 -7.16 20.20
N ARG A 139 25.65 -6.05 20.65
CA ARG A 139 24.60 -6.06 21.70
C ARG A 139 23.29 -6.65 21.18
N ILE A 140 22.84 -6.27 19.98
CA ILE A 140 21.64 -6.87 19.36
C ILE A 140 21.83 -8.37 19.19
N GLY A 141 22.98 -8.80 18.64
CA GLY A 141 23.29 -10.23 18.46
C GLY A 141 23.35 -11.01 19.79
N GLU A 142 23.88 -10.40 20.84
CA GLU A 142 23.88 -11.00 22.19
C GLU A 142 22.47 -11.26 22.68
N ILE A 143 21.56 -10.28 22.58
CA ILE A 143 20.16 -10.41 23.02
C ILE A 143 19.46 -11.48 22.18
N LEU A 144 19.57 -11.42 20.86
CA LEU A 144 18.91 -12.39 19.97
C LEU A 144 19.38 -13.83 20.24
N ARG A 145 20.67 -14.06 20.53
CA ARG A 145 21.14 -15.40 20.91
C ARG A 145 20.57 -15.90 22.23
N GLY A 146 20.06 -15.01 23.07
CA GLY A 146 19.40 -15.36 24.34
C GLY A 146 17.92 -15.68 24.20
N LEU A 147 17.30 -15.40 23.04
CA LEU A 147 15.89 -15.62 22.77
C LEU A 147 15.66 -16.90 21.96
N GLN A 148 14.47 -17.48 22.08
CA GLN A 148 14.04 -18.53 21.16
C GLN A 148 13.68 -17.91 19.80
N PRO A 149 13.91 -18.60 18.68
CA PRO A 149 13.64 -18.04 17.36
C PRO A 149 12.22 -17.52 17.15
N ASP A 150 11.22 -18.23 17.66
CA ASP A 150 9.81 -17.83 17.51
C ASP A 150 9.37 -16.70 18.46
N GLU A 151 10.24 -16.25 19.39
CA GLU A 151 10.04 -15.04 20.20
C GLU A 151 10.43 -13.76 19.43
N VAL A 152 10.93 -13.87 18.18
CA VAL A 152 11.45 -12.74 17.39
C VAL A 152 10.61 -12.53 16.14
N GLU A 153 10.20 -11.27 15.91
CA GLU A 153 9.42 -10.83 14.75
C GLU A 153 10.31 -10.05 13.78
N PHE A 154 10.31 -10.43 12.50
CA PHE A 154 11.10 -9.81 11.43
C PHE A 154 10.20 -9.04 10.48
N TYR A 155 9.88 -7.78 10.81
CA TYR A 155 9.01 -6.92 10.01
C TYR A 155 9.73 -6.32 8.81
N THR A 156 9.09 -6.34 7.64
CA THR A 156 9.62 -5.76 6.40
C THR A 156 8.69 -4.70 5.81
N SER A 157 9.26 -3.52 5.54
CA SER A 157 8.58 -2.47 4.77
C SER A 157 8.50 -2.85 3.29
N GLY A 158 7.41 -2.49 2.61
CA GLY A 158 7.26 -2.64 1.17
C GLY A 158 8.18 -1.74 0.32
N ARG A 159 9.16 -1.05 0.93
CA ARG A 159 10.16 -0.23 0.23
C ARG A 159 11.56 -0.85 0.24
N ALA A 160 11.82 -1.88 1.03
CA ALA A 160 13.08 -2.61 1.02
C ALA A 160 13.37 -3.17 -0.38
N SER A 161 14.65 -3.18 -0.78
CA SER A 161 15.04 -3.76 -2.07
C SER A 161 14.93 -5.29 -2.07
N ASN A 162 14.95 -5.90 -3.26
CA ASN A 162 14.97 -7.36 -3.38
C ASN A 162 16.19 -7.95 -2.67
N GLU A 163 17.37 -7.35 -2.83
CA GLU A 163 18.60 -7.79 -2.19
C GLU A 163 18.51 -7.72 -0.65
N ALA A 164 18.04 -6.59 -0.12
CA ALA A 164 17.87 -6.42 1.33
C ALA A 164 16.82 -7.39 1.89
N ALA A 165 15.69 -7.53 1.22
CA ALA A 165 14.61 -8.43 1.63
C ALA A 165 15.04 -9.90 1.57
N TRP A 166 15.78 -10.31 0.53
CA TRP A 166 16.28 -11.66 0.41
C TRP A 166 17.31 -12.00 1.50
N LEU A 167 18.24 -11.10 1.79
CA LEU A 167 19.17 -11.28 2.91
C LEU A 167 18.44 -11.33 4.25
N PHE A 168 17.40 -10.50 4.43
CA PHE A 168 16.65 -10.43 5.67
C PHE A 168 15.87 -11.72 5.93
N GLN A 169 15.24 -12.30 4.89
CA GLN A 169 14.58 -13.59 5.02
C GLN A 169 15.57 -14.74 5.25
N LEU A 170 16.76 -14.67 4.62
CA LEU A 170 17.82 -15.66 4.85
C LEU A 170 18.29 -15.62 6.31
N PHE A 171 18.53 -14.41 6.85
CA PHE A 171 18.91 -14.20 8.22
C PHE A 171 17.88 -14.79 9.20
N ALA A 172 16.60 -14.46 9.06
CA ALA A 172 15.56 -14.95 9.94
C ALA A 172 15.40 -16.47 9.88
N ARG A 173 15.51 -17.07 8.69
CA ARG A 173 15.39 -18.53 8.53
C ARG A 173 16.61 -19.29 9.00
N GLU A 174 17.82 -18.75 8.86
CA GLU A 174 19.01 -19.33 9.48
C GLU A 174 19.00 -19.17 11.00
N TYR A 175 18.43 -18.06 11.52
CA TYR A 175 18.17 -17.86 12.95
C TYR A 175 17.14 -18.88 13.48
N GLY A 176 16.16 -19.29 12.68
CA GLY A 176 15.25 -20.40 12.98
C GLY A 176 13.77 -20.04 13.02
N THR A 177 13.32 -18.93 12.42
CA THR A 177 11.91 -18.54 12.39
C THR A 177 11.38 -18.19 11.02
N ASN A 178 10.06 -18.32 10.83
CA ASN A 178 9.28 -17.80 9.70
C ASN A 178 8.37 -16.62 10.11
N ASN A 179 8.61 -15.98 11.24
CA ASN A 179 7.85 -14.81 11.68
C ASN A 179 8.19 -13.60 10.81
N PHE A 180 7.40 -13.40 9.76
CA PHE A 180 7.56 -12.32 8.79
C PHE A 180 6.32 -11.44 8.71
N PRO A 181 6.00 -10.67 9.77
CA PRO A 181 5.05 -9.59 9.61
C PRO A 181 5.56 -8.65 8.50
N ASP A 182 4.70 -8.33 7.53
CA ASP A 182 5.11 -7.45 6.45
C ASP A 182 4.01 -6.47 6.02
N CYS A 183 4.40 -5.50 5.20
CA CYS A 183 3.48 -4.50 4.67
C CYS A 183 2.37 -5.12 3.81
N SER A 184 2.62 -6.26 3.14
CA SER A 184 1.63 -6.95 2.29
C SER A 184 0.45 -7.46 3.10
N ASN A 185 0.70 -7.99 4.32
CA ASN A 185 -0.33 -8.49 5.21
C ASN A 185 -1.42 -7.43 5.49
N MET A 186 -1.04 -6.15 5.54
CA MET A 186 -1.96 -5.03 5.83
C MET A 186 -2.53 -4.37 4.57
N CYS A 187 -2.11 -4.79 3.38
CA CYS A 187 -2.38 -4.07 2.13
C CYS A 187 -3.08 -4.94 1.08
N HIS A 188 -2.39 -5.93 0.54
CA HIS A 188 -2.80 -6.73 -0.61
C HIS A 188 -2.63 -8.25 -0.39
N GLU A 189 -2.59 -8.73 0.84
CA GLU A 189 -2.56 -10.18 1.10
C GLU A 189 -3.84 -10.84 0.58
N SER A 190 -5.00 -10.18 0.72
CA SER A 190 -6.26 -10.62 0.11
C SER A 190 -6.15 -10.80 -1.41
N THR A 191 -5.33 -9.99 -2.10
CA THR A 191 -5.02 -10.18 -3.52
C THR A 191 -4.19 -11.44 -3.74
N SER A 192 -3.14 -11.62 -2.92
CA SER A 192 -2.24 -12.78 -3.06
C SER A 192 -3.02 -14.08 -2.87
N VAL A 193 -3.83 -14.17 -1.82
CA VAL A 193 -4.65 -15.36 -1.52
C VAL A 193 -5.76 -15.56 -2.57
N GLY A 194 -6.52 -14.51 -2.88
CA GLY A 194 -7.66 -14.62 -3.80
C GLY A 194 -7.24 -15.00 -5.22
N LEU A 195 -6.22 -14.37 -5.78
CA LEU A 195 -5.73 -14.68 -7.12
C LEU A 195 -4.99 -16.03 -7.17
N GLN A 196 -4.28 -16.41 -6.10
CA GLN A 196 -3.68 -17.75 -6.01
C GLN A 196 -4.75 -18.83 -6.13
N GLN A 197 -5.92 -18.63 -5.49
CA GLN A 197 -7.03 -19.58 -5.56
C GLN A 197 -7.76 -19.52 -6.92
N SER A 198 -7.94 -18.34 -7.51
CA SER A 198 -8.68 -18.17 -8.77
C SER A 198 -7.86 -18.55 -10.01
N ILE A 199 -6.60 -18.11 -10.10
CA ILE A 199 -5.78 -18.22 -11.32
C ILE A 199 -4.40 -18.84 -11.07
N GLY A 200 -4.10 -19.26 -9.84
CA GLY A 200 -2.89 -19.98 -9.47
C GLY A 200 -1.67 -19.12 -9.18
N ILE A 201 -1.77 -17.79 -9.27
CA ILE A 201 -0.70 -16.86 -8.88
C ILE A 201 -1.28 -15.67 -8.09
N GLY A 202 -0.57 -15.20 -7.08
CA GLY A 202 -0.98 -14.04 -6.25
C GLY A 202 -0.66 -12.67 -6.87
N LYS A 203 -0.61 -12.56 -8.20
CA LYS A 203 -0.20 -11.36 -8.92
C LYS A 203 -1.21 -11.00 -10.02
N GLY A 204 -1.20 -9.74 -10.45
CA GLY A 204 -1.97 -9.27 -11.61
C GLY A 204 -1.46 -9.87 -12.92
N THR A 205 -2.29 -9.77 -13.96
CA THR A 205 -1.97 -10.35 -15.29
C THR A 205 -1.69 -9.29 -16.35
N VAL A 206 -1.90 -8.00 -16.05
CA VAL A 206 -1.79 -6.86 -16.96
C VAL A 206 -0.35 -6.36 -17.04
N SER A 207 0.08 -5.98 -18.24
CA SER A 207 1.27 -5.15 -18.49
C SER A 207 0.87 -3.71 -18.78
N LEU A 208 1.84 -2.78 -18.81
CA LEU A 208 1.55 -1.40 -19.16
C LEU A 208 1.08 -1.26 -20.62
N ASP A 209 1.60 -2.11 -21.52
CA ASP A 209 1.23 -2.13 -22.95
C ASP A 209 -0.20 -2.62 -23.20
N ASP A 210 -0.78 -3.40 -22.27
CA ASP A 210 -2.18 -3.82 -22.35
C ASP A 210 -3.13 -2.62 -22.32
N PHE A 211 -2.77 -1.53 -21.63
CA PHE A 211 -3.58 -0.30 -21.65
C PHE A 211 -3.66 0.35 -23.03
N ASP A 212 -2.67 0.13 -23.91
CA ASP A 212 -2.71 0.65 -25.27
C ASP A 212 -3.71 -0.12 -26.15
N GLN A 213 -4.09 -1.33 -25.77
CA GLN A 213 -4.99 -2.22 -26.50
C GLN A 213 -6.37 -2.40 -25.87
N THR A 214 -6.56 -1.92 -24.64
CA THR A 214 -7.83 -2.10 -23.92
C THR A 214 -8.97 -1.30 -24.53
N GLU A 215 -10.18 -1.85 -24.49
CA GLU A 215 -11.43 -1.23 -24.96
C GLU A 215 -12.31 -0.71 -23.81
N LEU A 216 -12.02 -1.12 -22.57
CA LEU A 216 -12.74 -0.69 -21.37
C LEU A 216 -11.84 -0.81 -20.14
N VAL A 217 -11.86 0.19 -19.28
CA VAL A 217 -11.29 0.10 -17.93
C VAL A 217 -12.38 0.21 -16.90
N ILE A 218 -12.42 -0.73 -15.95
CA ILE A 218 -13.25 -0.64 -14.73
C ILE A 218 -12.31 -0.42 -13.55
N SER A 219 -12.46 0.71 -12.85
CA SER A 219 -11.62 1.07 -11.70
C SER A 219 -12.43 1.03 -10.42
N ILE A 220 -12.04 0.16 -9.46
CA ILE A 220 -12.83 -0.13 -8.25
C ILE A 220 -12.00 0.13 -7.00
N GLY A 221 -12.56 0.91 -6.05
CA GLY A 221 -11.96 1.11 -4.74
C GLY A 221 -10.54 1.69 -4.76
N HIS A 222 -10.24 2.55 -5.74
CA HIS A 222 -8.92 3.14 -5.96
C HIS A 222 -8.99 4.62 -6.29
N ASN A 223 -8.07 5.42 -5.73
CA ASN A 223 -7.86 6.81 -6.10
C ASN A 223 -6.45 6.98 -6.70
N PRO A 224 -6.28 6.80 -8.01
CA PRO A 224 -4.96 6.89 -8.65
C PRO A 224 -4.34 8.28 -8.53
N GLY A 225 -5.13 9.35 -8.55
CA GLY A 225 -4.63 10.72 -8.42
C GLY A 225 -3.87 11.00 -7.13
N THR A 226 -4.16 10.24 -6.07
CA THR A 226 -3.47 10.30 -4.79
C THR A 226 -2.44 9.19 -4.63
N ASN A 227 -2.81 7.95 -4.97
CA ASN A 227 -2.02 6.76 -4.64
C ASN A 227 -1.03 6.35 -5.76
N HIS A 228 -1.39 6.58 -7.03
CA HIS A 228 -0.59 6.22 -8.20
C HIS A 228 -0.64 7.32 -9.28
N PRO A 229 -0.17 8.56 -8.99
CA PRO A 229 -0.46 9.69 -9.87
C PRO A 229 0.15 9.56 -11.29
N ARG A 230 1.18 8.72 -11.50
CA ARG A 230 1.68 8.43 -12.87
C ARG A 230 0.67 7.64 -13.71
N MET A 231 -0.18 6.82 -13.09
CA MET A 231 -1.30 6.16 -13.78
C MET A 231 -2.28 7.17 -14.42
N MET A 232 -2.37 8.37 -13.87
CA MET A 232 -3.25 9.40 -14.43
C MET A 232 -2.89 9.76 -15.87
N GLY A 233 -1.59 9.72 -16.25
CA GLY A 233 -1.17 9.88 -17.65
C GLY A 233 -1.75 8.79 -18.56
N THR A 234 -1.71 7.55 -18.13
CA THR A 234 -2.31 6.41 -18.87
C THR A 234 -3.83 6.56 -19.00
N LEU A 235 -4.53 6.88 -17.89
CA LEU A 235 -5.99 7.10 -17.93
C LEU A 235 -6.38 8.32 -18.80
N HIS A 236 -5.56 9.36 -18.79
CA HIS A 236 -5.73 10.54 -19.65
C HIS A 236 -5.61 10.17 -21.14
N GLU A 237 -4.62 9.38 -21.52
CA GLU A 237 -4.44 8.88 -22.89
C GLU A 237 -5.63 8.02 -23.33
N LEU A 238 -6.11 7.12 -22.47
CA LEU A 238 -7.30 6.29 -22.72
C LEU A 238 -8.55 7.14 -22.95
N SER A 239 -8.81 8.08 -22.04
CA SER A 239 -9.97 8.98 -22.16
C SER A 239 -9.91 9.78 -23.46
N ARG A 240 -8.75 10.30 -23.86
CA ARG A 240 -8.57 11.01 -25.14
C ARG A 240 -8.78 10.14 -26.38
N ARG A 241 -8.51 8.84 -26.27
CA ARG A 241 -8.82 7.87 -27.32
C ARG A 241 -10.29 7.46 -27.35
N GLY A 242 -11.09 7.92 -26.39
CA GLY A 242 -12.51 7.57 -26.26
C GLY A 242 -12.76 6.18 -25.63
N VAL A 243 -11.74 5.59 -24.99
CA VAL A 243 -11.91 4.35 -24.24
C VAL A 243 -12.71 4.64 -22.96
N PRO A 244 -13.84 3.96 -22.72
CA PRO A 244 -14.63 4.16 -21.53
C PRO A 244 -13.85 3.79 -20.25
N ILE A 245 -13.97 4.64 -19.23
CA ILE A 245 -13.42 4.39 -17.88
C ILE A 245 -14.58 4.47 -16.91
N ILE A 246 -14.97 3.31 -16.36
CA ILE A 246 -16.05 3.19 -15.39
C ILE A 246 -15.45 3.12 -14.00
N VAL A 247 -15.92 3.99 -13.10
CA VAL A 247 -15.37 4.12 -11.75
C VAL A 247 -16.40 3.73 -10.69
N PHE A 248 -15.99 2.88 -9.75
CA PHE A 248 -16.71 2.57 -8.51
C PHE A 248 -15.87 3.06 -7.32
N ASN A 249 -16.39 4.06 -6.60
CA ASN A 249 -15.71 4.61 -5.44
C ASN A 249 -16.74 5.30 -4.53
N PRO A 250 -16.70 5.15 -3.20
CA PRO A 250 -17.64 5.81 -2.31
C PRO A 250 -17.51 7.34 -2.30
N LEU A 251 -16.33 7.89 -2.61
CA LEU A 251 -16.07 9.33 -2.66
C LEU A 251 -15.95 9.84 -4.08
N ARG A 252 -16.33 11.10 -4.30
CA ARG A 252 -16.00 11.85 -5.51
C ARG A 252 -14.53 12.26 -5.47
N GLU A 253 -13.68 11.56 -6.21
CA GLU A 253 -12.24 11.83 -6.26
C GLU A 253 -11.88 12.70 -7.46
N ARG A 254 -11.31 13.87 -7.20
CA ARG A 254 -11.07 14.92 -8.20
C ARG A 254 -10.28 14.43 -9.42
N ALA A 255 -9.29 13.58 -9.23
CA ALA A 255 -8.46 13.09 -10.32
C ALA A 255 -9.23 12.16 -11.29
N LEU A 256 -10.21 11.41 -10.77
CA LEU A 256 -11.08 10.57 -11.58
C LEU A 256 -12.19 11.37 -12.27
N GLU A 257 -12.50 12.55 -11.77
CA GLU A 257 -13.42 13.46 -12.46
C GLU A 257 -12.70 14.22 -13.60
N ARG A 258 -11.59 14.89 -13.29
CA ARG A 258 -10.85 15.74 -14.22
C ARG A 258 -9.37 15.77 -13.92
N PHE A 259 -8.56 15.60 -14.96
CA PHE A 259 -7.11 15.67 -14.87
C PHE A 259 -6.54 16.63 -15.94
N ALA A 260 -5.59 17.47 -15.56
CA ALA A 260 -4.76 18.23 -16.47
C ALA A 260 -3.34 17.66 -16.44
N ASP A 261 -2.85 17.18 -17.57
CA ASP A 261 -1.52 16.60 -17.64
C ASP A 261 -0.45 17.70 -17.60
N PRO A 262 0.41 17.76 -16.57
CA PRO A 262 1.47 18.76 -16.48
C PRO A 262 2.49 18.71 -17.64
N GLN A 263 2.56 17.60 -18.38
CA GLN A 263 3.43 17.43 -19.55
C GLN A 263 2.73 17.80 -20.86
N ASN A 264 1.42 18.03 -20.86
CA ASN A 264 0.67 18.45 -22.02
C ASN A 264 0.69 19.97 -22.15
N VAL A 265 1.54 20.50 -23.08
CA VAL A 265 1.74 21.94 -23.28
C VAL A 265 0.42 22.68 -23.60
N MET A 266 -0.49 22.05 -24.37
CA MET A 266 -1.78 22.66 -24.71
C MET A 266 -2.71 22.78 -23.52
N GLU A 267 -2.82 21.75 -22.68
CA GLU A 267 -3.64 21.82 -21.46
C GLU A 267 -3.08 22.85 -20.48
N MET A 268 -1.76 22.88 -20.33
CA MET A 268 -1.08 23.86 -19.45
C MET A 268 -1.28 25.31 -19.94
N ALA A 269 -1.12 25.58 -21.25
CA ALA A 269 -1.28 26.90 -21.80
C ALA A 269 -2.74 27.38 -21.78
N THR A 270 -3.69 26.48 -22.08
CA THR A 270 -5.12 26.84 -22.16
C THR A 270 -5.87 26.64 -20.82
N ARG A 271 -5.23 26.10 -19.81
CA ARG A 271 -5.85 25.68 -18.52
C ARG A 271 -7.04 24.72 -18.70
N ARG A 272 -7.06 23.96 -19.78
CA ARG A 272 -8.04 22.90 -20.00
C ARG A 272 -7.67 21.66 -19.20
N SER A 273 -8.62 20.76 -19.07
CA SER A 273 -8.43 19.45 -18.44
C SER A 273 -9.32 18.42 -19.12
N THR A 274 -8.89 17.19 -19.10
CA THR A 274 -9.60 16.05 -19.67
C THR A 274 -10.48 15.40 -18.61
N PRO A 275 -11.79 15.15 -18.86
CA PRO A 275 -12.60 14.26 -18.05
C PRO A 275 -12.00 12.84 -18.07
N ILE A 276 -11.89 12.18 -16.94
CA ILE A 276 -11.29 10.84 -16.87
C ILE A 276 -12.36 9.75 -16.86
N ALA A 277 -13.22 9.73 -15.85
CA ALA A 277 -14.32 8.78 -15.80
C ALA A 277 -15.36 9.11 -16.87
N SER A 278 -15.75 8.12 -17.69
CA SER A 278 -16.89 8.20 -18.58
C SER A 278 -18.20 8.04 -17.75
N THR A 279 -18.12 7.22 -16.71
CA THR A 279 -19.23 7.00 -15.76
C THR A 279 -18.67 6.81 -14.36
N TYR A 280 -19.33 7.39 -13.35
CA TYR A 280 -18.90 7.38 -11.96
C TYR A 280 -20.03 6.91 -11.06
N TYR A 281 -19.86 5.74 -10.43
CA TYR A 281 -20.80 5.17 -9.47
C TYR A 281 -20.27 5.31 -8.05
N GLN A 282 -21.04 5.98 -7.19
CA GLN A 282 -20.73 6.06 -5.76
C GLN A 282 -21.32 4.85 -5.04
N VAL A 283 -20.55 3.76 -4.98
CA VAL A 283 -20.90 2.56 -4.22
C VAL A 283 -20.84 2.86 -2.72
N ARG A 284 -21.77 2.31 -1.93
CA ARG A 284 -21.66 2.37 -0.47
C ARG A 284 -20.42 1.63 0.01
N ALA A 285 -19.74 2.11 1.02
CA ALA A 285 -18.61 1.40 1.60
C ALA A 285 -19.01 -0.01 2.04
N GLY A 286 -18.27 -1.03 1.59
CA GLY A 286 -18.62 -2.42 1.83
C GLY A 286 -19.77 -2.97 0.98
N GLY A 287 -20.06 -2.33 -0.15
CA GLY A 287 -21.06 -2.78 -1.11
C GLY A 287 -20.46 -3.23 -2.44
N ASP A 288 -19.16 -3.36 -2.54
CA ASP A 288 -18.46 -3.71 -3.78
C ASP A 288 -18.76 -5.14 -4.25
N ALA A 289 -18.84 -6.11 -3.32
CA ALA A 289 -19.24 -7.48 -3.64
C ALA A 289 -20.65 -7.54 -4.23
N ALA A 290 -21.60 -6.78 -3.65
CA ALA A 290 -22.96 -6.70 -4.16
C ALA A 290 -23.01 -6.08 -5.56
N ALA A 291 -22.23 -5.01 -5.80
CA ALA A 291 -22.13 -4.37 -7.11
C ALA A 291 -21.54 -5.32 -8.16
N LEU A 292 -20.46 -6.04 -7.84
CA LEU A 292 -19.83 -7.03 -8.73
C LEU A 292 -20.78 -8.19 -9.05
N LYS A 293 -21.49 -8.73 -8.05
CA LYS A 293 -22.52 -9.75 -8.28
C LYS A 293 -23.65 -9.21 -9.15
N GLY A 294 -24.07 -7.97 -8.96
CA GLY A 294 -25.09 -7.32 -9.78
C GLY A 294 -24.69 -7.22 -11.25
N ILE A 295 -23.43 -6.84 -11.52
CA ILE A 295 -22.89 -6.78 -12.88
C ILE A 295 -22.84 -8.20 -13.50
N ALA A 296 -22.31 -9.18 -12.75
CA ALA A 296 -22.24 -10.55 -13.21
C ALA A 296 -23.64 -11.17 -13.48
N LYS A 297 -24.60 -10.92 -12.59
CA LYS A 297 -26.01 -11.32 -12.77
C LYS A 297 -26.64 -10.67 -14.01
N ALA A 298 -26.39 -9.38 -14.23
CA ALA A 298 -26.87 -8.69 -15.42
C ALA A 298 -26.25 -9.24 -16.71
N LEU A 299 -24.97 -9.68 -16.69
CA LEU A 299 -24.33 -10.36 -17.82
C LEU A 299 -24.99 -11.71 -18.13
N LEU A 300 -25.36 -12.50 -17.11
CA LEU A 300 -26.09 -13.75 -17.30
C LEU A 300 -27.46 -13.49 -17.94
N GLN A 301 -28.17 -12.47 -17.48
CA GLN A 301 -29.47 -12.08 -18.07
C GLN A 301 -29.33 -11.63 -19.54
N LEU A 302 -28.27 -10.85 -19.85
CA LEU A 302 -27.98 -10.47 -21.23
C LEU A 302 -27.64 -11.69 -22.11
N GLU A 303 -26.92 -12.69 -21.56
CA GLU A 303 -26.62 -13.94 -22.24
C GLU A 303 -27.91 -14.72 -22.55
N GLU A 304 -28.84 -14.82 -21.59
CA GLU A 304 -30.13 -15.50 -21.77
C GLU A 304 -31.01 -14.80 -22.80
N GLU A 305 -30.99 -13.47 -22.86
CA GLU A 305 -31.78 -12.67 -23.79
C GLU A 305 -31.22 -12.61 -25.21
N GLN A 306 -29.90 -12.52 -25.36
CA GLN A 306 -29.24 -12.21 -26.64
C GLN A 306 -28.35 -13.32 -27.17
N GLY A 307 -27.81 -14.16 -26.26
CA GLY A 307 -26.73 -15.10 -26.56
C GLY A 307 -25.40 -14.41 -26.92
N ASN A 308 -24.33 -15.16 -26.92
CA ASN A 308 -22.98 -14.72 -27.31
C ASN A 308 -22.40 -13.52 -26.48
N VAL A 309 -22.90 -13.32 -25.28
CA VAL A 309 -22.33 -12.34 -24.32
C VAL A 309 -21.16 -12.96 -23.54
N LEU A 310 -21.31 -14.22 -23.11
CA LEU A 310 -20.27 -14.95 -22.41
C LEU A 310 -19.32 -15.66 -23.38
N ASP A 311 -18.08 -15.89 -22.95
CA ASP A 311 -17.11 -16.68 -23.69
C ASP A 311 -17.21 -18.17 -23.29
N HIS A 312 -18.23 -18.85 -23.80
CA HIS A 312 -18.49 -20.25 -23.47
C HIS A 312 -17.33 -21.18 -23.84
N ALA A 313 -16.61 -20.90 -24.93
CA ALA A 313 -15.45 -21.68 -25.32
C ALA A 313 -14.34 -21.59 -24.29
N PHE A 314 -14.02 -20.38 -23.86
CA PHE A 314 -13.05 -20.14 -22.80
C PHE A 314 -13.48 -20.77 -21.47
N ILE A 315 -14.76 -20.58 -21.07
CA ILE A 315 -15.31 -21.13 -19.82
C ILE A 315 -15.15 -22.67 -19.81
N ALA A 316 -15.54 -23.33 -20.88
CA ALA A 316 -15.46 -24.81 -20.97
C ALA A 316 -13.99 -25.30 -20.95
N GLN A 317 -13.11 -24.64 -21.70
CA GLN A 317 -11.74 -25.09 -21.86
C GLN A 317 -10.86 -24.75 -20.65
N HIS A 318 -10.97 -23.54 -20.12
CA HIS A 318 -9.99 -22.96 -19.19
C HIS A 318 -10.48 -22.84 -17.75
N THR A 319 -11.79 -23.07 -17.48
CA THR A 319 -12.33 -22.81 -16.15
C THR A 319 -13.02 -24.01 -15.52
N GLN A 320 -13.25 -23.91 -14.21
CA GLN A 320 -14.06 -24.81 -13.42
C GLN A 320 -14.93 -24.04 -12.44
N GLY A 321 -16.10 -24.58 -12.06
CA GLY A 321 -16.99 -24.00 -11.03
C GLY A 321 -18.05 -23.03 -11.56
N PHE A 322 -18.09 -22.71 -12.87
CA PHE A 322 -19.04 -21.79 -13.45
C PHE A 322 -20.52 -22.11 -13.15
N PRO A 323 -21.02 -23.37 -13.22
CA PRO A 323 -22.42 -23.65 -12.92
C PRO A 323 -22.85 -23.23 -11.52
N ALA A 324 -22.04 -23.57 -10.50
CA ALA A 324 -22.36 -23.18 -9.12
C ALA A 324 -22.32 -21.66 -8.90
N PHE A 325 -21.39 -20.96 -9.59
CA PHE A 325 -21.34 -19.49 -9.59
C PHE A 325 -22.59 -18.88 -10.26
N ALA A 326 -23.02 -19.41 -11.40
CA ALA A 326 -24.22 -18.95 -12.09
C ALA A 326 -25.49 -19.21 -11.26
N ASP A 327 -25.63 -20.38 -10.63
CA ASP A 327 -26.73 -20.70 -9.73
C ASP A 327 -26.82 -19.70 -8.55
N ASP A 328 -25.69 -19.35 -7.94
CA ASP A 328 -25.64 -18.35 -6.86
C ASP A 328 -26.07 -16.96 -7.34
N LEU A 329 -25.65 -16.56 -8.54
CA LEU A 329 -26.06 -15.28 -9.14
C LEU A 329 -27.58 -15.27 -9.41
N HIS A 330 -28.16 -16.37 -9.93
CA HIS A 330 -29.60 -16.48 -10.13
C HIS A 330 -30.37 -16.39 -8.83
N ALA A 331 -29.90 -17.07 -7.78
CA ALA A 331 -30.53 -17.06 -6.46
C ALA A 331 -30.42 -15.72 -5.73
N THR A 332 -29.42 -14.87 -6.05
CA THR A 332 -29.24 -13.57 -5.40
C THR A 332 -30.32 -12.57 -5.85
N ARG A 333 -31.08 -11.99 -4.91
CA ARG A 333 -32.15 -11.05 -5.22
C ARG A 333 -31.62 -9.67 -5.60
N TRP A 334 -32.19 -9.03 -6.61
CA TRP A 334 -31.83 -7.65 -6.98
C TRP A 334 -32.01 -6.65 -5.85
N GLN A 335 -33.07 -6.80 -5.04
CA GLN A 335 -33.31 -5.93 -3.90
C GLN A 335 -32.16 -5.93 -2.90
N ASP A 336 -31.56 -7.12 -2.62
CA ASP A 336 -30.41 -7.23 -1.69
C ASP A 336 -29.16 -6.57 -2.28
N ILE A 337 -28.96 -6.74 -3.61
CA ILE A 337 -27.86 -6.10 -4.35
C ILE A 337 -27.98 -4.56 -4.28
N GLU A 338 -29.16 -4.02 -4.58
CA GLU A 338 -29.40 -2.57 -4.58
C GLU A 338 -29.26 -1.98 -3.18
N GLN A 339 -29.80 -2.65 -2.18
CA GLN A 339 -29.75 -2.21 -0.79
C GLN A 339 -28.30 -2.19 -0.26
N GLU A 340 -27.51 -3.22 -0.55
CA GLU A 340 -26.14 -3.31 -0.04
C GLU A 340 -25.18 -2.41 -0.82
N SER A 341 -25.23 -2.43 -2.16
CA SER A 341 -24.34 -1.61 -2.99
C SER A 341 -24.68 -0.12 -2.97
N GLY A 342 -25.94 0.23 -2.68
CA GLY A 342 -26.47 1.59 -2.83
C GLY A 342 -26.64 2.02 -4.30
N LEU A 343 -26.56 1.07 -5.24
CA LEU A 343 -26.68 1.31 -6.68
C LEU A 343 -27.96 0.68 -7.21
N THR A 344 -28.60 1.34 -8.18
CA THR A 344 -29.81 0.79 -8.80
C THR A 344 -29.47 -0.33 -9.78
N ARG A 345 -30.40 -1.28 -9.96
CA ARG A 345 -30.32 -2.32 -11.00
C ARG A 345 -30.04 -1.73 -12.38
N GLU A 346 -30.70 -0.59 -12.71
CA GLU A 346 -30.50 0.12 -13.97
C GLU A 346 -29.01 0.50 -14.17
N SER A 347 -28.36 1.06 -13.14
CA SER A 347 -26.94 1.42 -13.16
C SER A 347 -26.04 0.20 -13.41
N LEU A 348 -26.31 -0.91 -12.74
CA LEU A 348 -25.52 -2.14 -12.88
C LEU A 348 -25.74 -2.80 -14.25
N ASN A 349 -26.97 -2.75 -14.80
CA ASN A 349 -27.27 -3.19 -16.17
C ASN A 349 -26.51 -2.36 -17.22
N GLN A 350 -26.39 -1.04 -17.03
CA GLN A 350 -25.58 -0.18 -17.92
C GLN A 350 -24.11 -0.58 -17.92
N VAL A 351 -23.54 -0.91 -16.77
CA VAL A 351 -22.16 -1.41 -16.68
C VAL A 351 -22.02 -2.77 -17.39
N ALA A 352 -22.95 -3.69 -17.14
CA ALA A 352 -22.94 -5.00 -17.79
C ALA A 352 -23.04 -4.87 -19.32
N ALA A 353 -23.90 -3.98 -19.81
CA ALA A 353 -24.03 -3.71 -21.24
C ALA A 353 -22.77 -3.09 -21.87
N ALA A 354 -22.10 -2.19 -21.14
CA ALA A 354 -20.80 -1.64 -21.59
C ALA A 354 -19.74 -2.73 -21.60
N TYR A 355 -19.70 -3.58 -20.58
CA TYR A 355 -18.75 -4.69 -20.48
C TYR A 355 -19.03 -5.76 -21.56
N ALA A 356 -20.29 -6.06 -21.83
CA ALA A 356 -20.67 -7.01 -22.90
C ALA A 356 -20.20 -6.56 -24.30
N LYS A 357 -20.13 -5.26 -24.57
CA LYS A 357 -19.63 -4.70 -25.83
C LYS A 357 -18.11 -4.72 -25.96
N SER A 358 -17.38 -4.69 -24.84
CA SER A 358 -15.93 -4.68 -24.84
C SER A 358 -15.36 -6.08 -25.11
N ARG A 359 -14.41 -6.17 -26.03
CA ARG A 359 -13.67 -7.41 -26.31
C ARG A 359 -12.46 -7.57 -25.41
N ALA A 360 -11.93 -6.48 -24.88
CA ALA A 360 -10.75 -6.46 -24.02
C ALA A 360 -10.95 -5.47 -22.89
N THR A 361 -11.06 -5.97 -21.65
CA THR A 361 -11.35 -5.16 -20.47
C THR A 361 -10.26 -5.37 -19.42
N ILE A 362 -9.76 -4.26 -18.87
CA ILE A 362 -8.90 -4.25 -17.70
C ILE A 362 -9.73 -3.84 -16.49
N VAL A 363 -9.68 -4.63 -15.42
CA VAL A 363 -10.20 -4.23 -14.11
C VAL A 363 -9.03 -3.84 -13.21
N THR A 364 -9.00 -2.58 -12.77
CA THR A 364 -8.02 -2.06 -11.81
C THR A 364 -8.64 -1.89 -10.45
N TYR A 365 -7.92 -2.23 -9.38
CA TYR A 365 -8.42 -2.04 -8.02
C TYR A 365 -7.31 -1.75 -7.02
N GLY A 366 -7.69 -1.14 -5.90
CA GLY A 366 -6.79 -0.83 -4.80
C GLY A 366 -7.28 -1.39 -3.47
N MET A 367 -6.81 -0.80 -2.38
CA MET A 367 -7.14 -1.23 -1.02
C MET A 367 -8.61 -1.07 -0.63
N GLY A 368 -9.40 -0.30 -1.39
CA GLY A 368 -10.85 -0.25 -1.24
C GLY A 368 -11.55 -1.59 -1.51
N ILE A 369 -10.86 -2.57 -2.09
CA ILE A 369 -11.33 -3.94 -2.32
C ILE A 369 -10.75 -4.92 -1.32
N THR A 370 -9.48 -4.75 -0.94
CA THR A 370 -8.73 -5.76 -0.18
C THR A 370 -8.90 -5.67 1.34
N GLN A 371 -9.21 -4.48 1.87
CA GLN A 371 -9.27 -4.21 3.30
C GLN A 371 -10.71 -4.33 3.87
N HIS A 372 -11.35 -5.47 3.62
CA HIS A 372 -12.68 -5.85 4.11
C HIS A 372 -12.64 -7.24 4.74
N ASN A 373 -13.64 -7.62 5.55
CA ASN A 373 -13.70 -8.96 6.16
C ASN A 373 -13.72 -10.10 5.12
N LYS A 374 -14.23 -9.84 3.91
CA LYS A 374 -14.19 -10.77 2.79
C LYS A 374 -13.40 -10.19 1.61
N GLY A 375 -12.32 -9.47 1.88
CA GLY A 375 -11.48 -8.86 0.85
C GLY A 375 -10.92 -9.88 -0.15
N THR A 376 -10.55 -11.07 0.32
CA THR A 376 -10.13 -12.20 -0.54
C THR A 376 -11.24 -12.62 -1.50
N SER A 377 -12.48 -12.70 -1.01
CA SER A 377 -13.64 -13.04 -1.84
C SER A 377 -13.98 -11.93 -2.85
N ASN A 378 -13.79 -10.65 -2.49
CA ASN A 378 -13.98 -9.53 -3.43
C ASN A 378 -13.01 -9.64 -4.60
N VAL A 379 -11.75 -10.00 -4.35
CA VAL A 379 -10.74 -10.21 -5.39
C VAL A 379 -11.15 -11.37 -6.31
N ARG A 380 -11.65 -12.47 -5.74
CA ARG A 380 -12.17 -13.60 -6.54
C ARG A 380 -13.34 -13.19 -7.42
N LEU A 381 -14.30 -12.40 -6.93
CA LEU A 381 -15.41 -11.89 -7.74
C LEU A 381 -14.95 -11.04 -8.92
N ILE A 382 -13.89 -10.25 -8.77
CA ILE A 382 -13.28 -9.51 -9.89
C ILE A 382 -12.69 -10.50 -10.92
N ALA A 383 -12.00 -11.54 -10.46
CA ALA A 383 -11.47 -12.58 -11.35
C ALA A 383 -12.62 -13.33 -12.06
N ASP A 384 -13.68 -13.71 -11.35
CA ASP A 384 -14.87 -14.37 -11.86
C ASP A 384 -15.53 -13.54 -12.98
N LEU A 385 -15.71 -12.24 -12.75
CA LEU A 385 -16.25 -11.32 -13.74
C LEU A 385 -15.41 -11.31 -15.03
N LEU A 386 -14.09 -11.31 -14.92
CA LEU A 386 -13.17 -11.35 -16.07
C LEU A 386 -13.19 -12.73 -16.76
N LEU A 387 -13.28 -13.81 -16.00
CA LEU A 387 -13.35 -15.18 -16.53
C LEU A 387 -14.63 -15.43 -17.34
N MET A 388 -15.77 -14.83 -16.98
CA MET A 388 -17.03 -14.95 -17.76
C MET A 388 -16.85 -14.57 -19.23
N ARG A 389 -15.93 -13.68 -19.55
CA ARG A 389 -15.70 -13.18 -20.91
C ARG A 389 -14.29 -13.47 -21.45
N GLY A 390 -13.57 -14.40 -20.84
CA GLY A 390 -12.21 -14.75 -21.22
C GLY A 390 -11.23 -13.57 -21.21
N ASN A 391 -11.43 -12.60 -20.31
CA ASN A 391 -10.61 -11.37 -20.18
C ASN A 391 -9.35 -11.57 -19.33
N ILE A 392 -8.80 -12.78 -19.30
CA ILE A 392 -7.48 -13.10 -18.76
C ILE A 392 -6.71 -13.92 -19.80
N GLY A 393 -5.45 -13.58 -20.02
CA GLY A 393 -4.59 -14.24 -20.98
C GLY A 393 -4.89 -13.86 -22.44
N LYS A 394 -5.23 -12.58 -22.66
CA LYS A 394 -5.29 -11.96 -23.98
C LYS A 394 -4.86 -10.48 -23.92
N PRO A 395 -4.33 -9.93 -25.01
CA PRO A 395 -3.89 -8.54 -25.05
C PRO A 395 -5.01 -7.57 -24.72
N GLY A 396 -4.67 -6.52 -23.96
CA GLY A 396 -5.59 -5.45 -23.57
C GLY A 396 -6.60 -5.84 -22.49
N ALA A 397 -6.47 -7.00 -21.87
CA ALA A 397 -7.41 -7.49 -20.87
C ALA A 397 -6.71 -8.13 -19.67
N GLY A 398 -7.32 -8.01 -18.50
CA GLY A 398 -6.83 -8.70 -17.31
C GLY A 398 -7.18 -8.01 -15.99
N ILE A 399 -6.66 -8.59 -14.93
CA ILE A 399 -6.79 -8.09 -13.55
C ILE A 399 -5.55 -7.33 -13.15
N CYS A 400 -5.73 -6.10 -12.64
CA CYS A 400 -4.66 -5.17 -12.31
C CYS A 400 -4.76 -4.68 -10.86
N PRO A 401 -4.28 -5.45 -9.87
CA PRO A 401 -4.14 -4.99 -8.50
C PRO A 401 -3.05 -3.90 -8.41
N LEU A 402 -3.39 -2.76 -7.86
CA LEU A 402 -2.48 -1.62 -7.75
C LEU A 402 -1.82 -1.60 -6.38
N ARG A 403 -0.65 -2.22 -6.30
CA ARG A 403 0.14 -2.31 -5.08
C ARG A 403 0.63 -0.94 -4.64
N GLY A 404 0.57 -0.67 -3.35
CA GLY A 404 0.92 0.62 -2.77
C GLY A 404 2.41 0.92 -2.87
N HIS A 405 3.23 0.19 -2.13
CA HIS A 405 4.67 0.42 -2.03
C HIS A 405 5.45 -0.06 -3.25
N SER A 406 6.55 0.63 -3.53
CA SER A 406 7.40 0.45 -4.72
C SER A 406 8.00 -0.95 -4.86
N ASN A 407 8.13 -1.74 -3.79
CA ASN A 407 8.65 -3.11 -3.82
C ASN A 407 7.89 -4.11 -2.94
N VAL A 408 6.66 -3.81 -2.54
CA VAL A 408 5.88 -4.75 -1.71
C VAL A 408 5.64 -6.10 -2.40
N GLN A 409 5.58 -6.11 -3.73
CA GLN A 409 5.46 -7.34 -4.50
C GLN A 409 6.80 -8.08 -4.56
N GLY A 410 7.91 -7.38 -4.80
CA GLY A 410 9.24 -7.96 -4.86
C GLY A 410 9.66 -8.60 -3.54
N ASN A 411 9.36 -7.98 -2.39
CA ASN A 411 9.62 -8.57 -1.08
C ASN A 411 9.01 -9.98 -0.96
N ARG A 412 7.73 -10.14 -1.34
CA ARG A 412 7.05 -11.46 -1.35
C ARG A 412 7.68 -12.41 -2.36
N THR A 413 8.05 -11.90 -3.54
CA THR A 413 8.69 -12.70 -4.59
C THR A 413 10.03 -13.26 -4.13
N VAL A 414 10.84 -12.48 -3.37
CA VAL A 414 12.15 -12.93 -2.88
C VAL A 414 12.10 -13.62 -1.51
N GLY A 415 10.92 -13.98 -1.03
CA GLY A 415 10.74 -14.91 0.09
C GLY A 415 10.36 -14.30 1.43
N ILE A 416 9.99 -13.02 1.52
CA ILE A 416 9.32 -12.48 2.71
C ILE A 416 7.91 -13.07 2.76
N SER A 417 7.76 -14.14 3.49
CA SER A 417 6.48 -14.84 3.68
C SER A 417 6.51 -15.66 4.96
N GLU A 418 5.48 -15.51 5.76
CA GLU A 418 5.22 -16.30 6.97
C GLU A 418 4.74 -17.73 6.66
N LYS A 419 4.32 -17.96 5.41
CA LYS A 419 3.86 -19.27 4.88
C LYS A 419 4.67 -19.66 3.64
N PRO A 420 5.99 -19.86 3.76
CA PRO A 420 6.82 -20.20 2.60
C PRO A 420 6.44 -21.57 2.04
N SER A 421 6.58 -21.75 0.71
CA SER A 421 6.39 -23.05 0.10
C SER A 421 7.51 -24.03 0.47
N ALA A 422 7.18 -25.33 0.53
CA ALA A 422 8.18 -26.36 0.80
C ALA A 422 9.32 -26.35 -0.25
N ALA A 423 8.97 -26.14 -1.52
CA ALA A 423 9.93 -26.06 -2.62
C ALA A 423 10.95 -24.92 -2.44
N PHE A 424 10.50 -23.77 -1.97
CA PHE A 424 11.41 -22.64 -1.67
C PHE A 424 12.35 -22.97 -0.50
N LEU A 425 11.82 -23.55 0.59
CA LEU A 425 12.64 -23.95 1.74
C LEU A 425 13.65 -25.05 1.38
N ASP A 426 13.26 -26.00 0.52
CA ASP A 426 14.18 -27.04 0.01
C ASP A 426 15.29 -26.42 -0.86
N SER A 427 14.95 -25.41 -1.65
CA SER A 427 15.92 -24.69 -2.46
C SER A 427 16.92 -23.91 -1.59
N LEU A 428 16.44 -23.20 -0.55
CA LEU A 428 17.32 -22.54 0.43
C LEU A 428 18.24 -23.54 1.15
N GLN A 429 17.70 -24.67 1.60
CA GLN A 429 18.49 -25.72 2.24
C GLN A 429 19.59 -26.24 1.32
N ARG A 430 19.24 -26.51 0.07
CA ARG A 430 20.17 -27.04 -0.93
C ARG A 430 21.28 -26.04 -1.32
N VAL A 431 20.92 -24.78 -1.54
CA VAL A 431 21.85 -23.75 -2.04
C VAL A 431 22.66 -23.15 -0.91
N MET A 432 22.04 -22.80 0.21
CA MET A 432 22.66 -22.10 1.32
C MET A 432 23.23 -23.04 2.39
N GLY A 433 22.84 -24.32 2.39
CA GLY A 433 23.27 -25.29 3.40
C GLY A 433 22.71 -25.03 4.79
N ILE A 434 21.64 -24.23 4.92
CA ILE A 434 20.95 -23.95 6.17
C ILE A 434 19.83 -24.97 6.40
N THR A 435 19.29 -25.02 7.61
CA THR A 435 18.08 -25.82 7.95
C THR A 435 16.93 -24.88 8.27
N PRO A 436 16.17 -24.39 7.27
CA PRO A 436 15.10 -23.43 7.51
C PRO A 436 13.92 -24.10 8.25
N PRO A 437 13.20 -23.37 9.12
CA PRO A 437 12.02 -23.87 9.81
C PRO A 437 10.91 -24.20 8.80
N ARG A 438 10.14 -25.28 9.09
CA ARG A 438 9.07 -25.77 8.18
C ARG A 438 7.67 -25.39 8.63
N HIS A 439 7.50 -24.92 9.87
CA HIS A 439 6.22 -24.41 10.37
C HIS A 439 5.95 -23.00 9.85
N HIS A 440 4.68 -22.63 9.80
CA HIS A 440 4.27 -21.27 9.46
C HIS A 440 4.62 -20.33 10.61
N GLY A 441 5.01 -19.11 10.27
CA GLY A 441 5.26 -18.04 11.22
C GLY A 441 4.08 -17.07 11.37
N HIS A 442 4.37 -15.91 11.94
CA HIS A 442 3.41 -14.86 12.18
C HIS A 442 3.30 -13.89 11.00
N ASP A 443 2.06 -13.56 10.60
CA ASP A 443 1.73 -12.37 9.83
C ASP A 443 1.70 -11.12 10.75
N ALA A 444 1.38 -9.94 10.21
CA ALA A 444 1.43 -8.70 10.99
C ALA A 444 0.44 -8.67 12.18
N VAL A 445 -0.75 -9.26 12.04
CA VAL A 445 -1.74 -9.31 13.12
C VAL A 445 -1.31 -10.30 14.19
N LYS A 446 -0.89 -11.50 13.80
CA LYS A 446 -0.39 -12.53 14.74
C LYS A 446 0.86 -12.07 15.47
N ALA A 447 1.76 -11.38 14.80
CA ALA A 447 2.93 -10.78 15.45
C ALA A 447 2.52 -9.79 16.55
N LEU A 448 1.52 -8.93 16.28
CA LEU A 448 1.02 -8.02 17.30
C LEU A 448 0.29 -8.77 18.43
N GLU A 449 -0.49 -9.81 18.13
CA GLU A 449 -1.13 -10.66 19.13
C GLU A 449 -0.09 -11.33 20.03
N ALA A 450 0.98 -11.87 19.46
CA ALA A 450 2.11 -12.45 20.19
C ALA A 450 2.82 -11.42 21.09
N MET A 451 2.99 -10.18 20.62
CA MET A 451 3.52 -9.08 21.46
C MET A 451 2.58 -8.75 22.62
N ILE A 452 1.26 -8.69 22.40
CA ILE A 452 0.24 -8.43 23.41
C ILE A 452 0.22 -9.56 24.46
N ALA A 453 0.36 -10.80 24.02
CA ALA A 453 0.43 -11.97 24.89
C ALA A 453 1.77 -12.07 25.65
N GLY A 454 2.78 -11.29 25.27
CA GLY A 454 4.13 -11.37 25.80
C GLY A 454 4.91 -12.61 25.32
N GLU A 455 4.46 -13.27 24.27
CA GLU A 455 5.12 -14.38 23.59
C GLU A 455 6.25 -13.89 22.68
N ALA A 456 6.02 -12.84 21.90
CA ALA A 456 7.09 -12.16 21.17
C ALA A 456 7.87 -11.23 22.12
N LYS A 457 9.19 -11.31 22.06
CA LYS A 457 10.15 -10.57 22.90
C LYS A 457 10.95 -9.54 22.13
N ALA A 458 11.11 -9.74 20.83
CA ALA A 458 11.89 -8.84 19.99
C ALA A 458 11.17 -8.53 18.67
N LEU A 459 11.33 -7.29 18.20
CA LEU A 459 10.86 -6.83 16.90
C LEU A 459 12.02 -6.19 16.13
N ILE A 460 12.33 -6.73 14.96
CA ILE A 460 13.33 -6.18 14.04
C ILE A 460 12.62 -5.64 12.80
N CYS A 461 12.70 -4.33 12.58
CA CYS A 461 12.04 -3.66 11.46
C CYS A 461 13.05 -3.29 10.36
N LEU A 462 12.91 -3.86 9.18
CA LEU A 462 13.58 -3.39 7.97
C LEU A 462 12.70 -2.31 7.31
N GLY A 463 12.85 -1.08 7.78
CA GLY A 463 12.03 0.08 7.40
C GLY A 463 10.62 0.07 8.00
N GLY A 464 9.81 1.03 7.56
CA GLY A 464 8.40 1.16 7.91
C GLY A 464 8.10 1.90 9.22
N ASN A 465 6.81 2.06 9.49
CA ASN A 465 6.25 2.63 10.72
C ASN A 465 5.15 1.68 11.22
N PHE A 466 5.58 0.52 11.73
CA PHE A 466 4.72 -0.59 12.13
C PHE A 466 3.62 -0.12 13.11
N ALA A 467 3.98 0.65 14.13
CA ALA A 467 3.09 1.08 15.19
C ALA A 467 1.79 1.73 14.67
N VAL A 468 1.91 2.74 13.80
CA VAL A 468 0.74 3.47 13.31
C VAL A 468 0.08 2.79 12.10
N ALA A 469 0.78 1.87 11.44
CA ALA A 469 0.20 1.06 10.38
C ALA A 469 -0.75 -0.01 10.91
N MET A 470 -0.50 -0.52 12.13
CA MET A 470 -1.33 -1.52 12.79
C MET A 470 -2.66 -0.94 13.26
N PRO A 471 -3.72 -1.74 13.40
CA PRO A 471 -4.96 -1.35 14.05
C PRO A 471 -4.81 -1.33 15.59
N ASP A 472 -5.84 -0.89 16.31
CA ASP A 472 -5.96 -0.99 17.76
C ASP A 472 -4.75 -0.43 18.52
N HIS A 473 -4.48 0.87 18.32
CA HIS A 473 -3.31 1.53 18.92
C HIS A 473 -3.27 1.44 20.45
N GLU A 474 -4.44 1.33 21.11
CA GLU A 474 -4.53 1.22 22.57
C GLU A 474 -3.85 -0.05 23.10
N ARG A 475 -3.91 -1.15 22.33
CA ARG A 475 -3.23 -2.41 22.64
C ARG A 475 -1.85 -2.50 22.01
N ALA A 476 -1.70 -1.99 20.77
CA ALA A 476 -0.46 -2.09 20.01
C ALA A 476 0.71 -1.32 20.67
N PHE A 477 0.50 -0.08 21.10
CA PHE A 477 1.59 0.73 21.64
C PHE A 477 2.16 0.21 22.96
N PRO A 478 1.34 -0.18 23.96
CA PRO A 478 1.86 -0.84 25.15
C PRO A 478 2.59 -2.16 24.86
N ALA A 479 2.09 -2.97 23.93
CA ALA A 479 2.73 -4.23 23.55
C ALA A 479 4.14 -4.02 22.98
N MET A 480 4.32 -3.06 22.08
CA MET A 480 5.63 -2.72 21.55
C MET A 480 6.61 -2.23 22.63
N ARG A 481 6.13 -1.47 23.62
CA ARG A 481 6.96 -1.04 24.76
C ARG A 481 7.31 -2.18 25.72
N GLY A 482 6.53 -3.23 25.75
CA GLY A 482 6.74 -4.42 26.55
C GLY A 482 7.86 -5.34 26.07
N LEU A 483 8.38 -5.13 24.86
CA LEU A 483 9.43 -5.96 24.28
C LEU A 483 10.77 -5.83 25.02
N GLU A 484 11.58 -6.88 24.97
CA GLU A 484 12.98 -6.87 25.43
C GLU A 484 13.86 -6.07 24.48
N LEU A 485 13.63 -6.20 23.15
CA LEU A 485 14.41 -5.59 22.09
C LEU A 485 13.52 -5.05 20.98
N SER A 486 13.78 -3.83 20.54
CA SER A 486 13.30 -3.31 19.26
C SER A 486 14.44 -2.74 18.43
N VAL A 487 14.52 -3.13 17.15
CA VAL A 487 15.54 -2.68 16.20
C VAL A 487 14.86 -2.09 14.98
N HIS A 488 15.19 -0.86 14.62
CA HIS A 488 14.57 -0.14 13.53
C HIS A 488 15.61 0.32 12.52
N VAL A 489 15.62 -0.28 11.34
CA VAL A 489 16.39 0.22 10.19
C VAL A 489 15.56 1.28 9.48
N GLY A 490 16.08 2.48 9.29
CA GLY A 490 15.27 3.53 8.68
C GLY A 490 16.03 4.80 8.32
N THR A 491 15.38 5.67 7.56
CA THR A 491 15.98 6.91 7.05
C THR A 491 15.65 8.14 7.88
N LYS A 492 14.51 8.14 8.58
CA LYS A 492 13.97 9.27 9.34
C LYS A 492 13.33 8.79 10.63
N LEU A 493 13.11 9.68 11.60
CA LEU A 493 12.33 9.37 12.80
C LEU A 493 10.87 9.11 12.44
N ASN A 494 10.27 8.15 13.12
CA ASN A 494 8.84 7.89 13.09
C ASN A 494 8.36 7.42 14.48
N ARG A 495 7.07 7.20 14.64
CA ARG A 495 6.47 6.83 15.93
C ARG A 495 6.95 5.48 16.45
N SER A 496 7.16 4.49 15.57
CA SER A 496 7.67 3.18 15.99
C SER A 496 9.02 3.26 16.69
N HIS A 497 9.88 4.18 16.28
CA HIS A 497 11.19 4.41 16.89
C HIS A 497 11.10 4.93 18.33
N LEU A 498 9.99 5.54 18.68
CA LEU A 498 9.79 6.23 19.97
C LEU A 498 8.94 5.38 20.96
N LEU A 499 8.36 4.29 20.51
CA LEU A 499 7.73 3.29 21.37
C LEU A 499 8.82 2.34 21.90
N THR A 500 9.67 2.87 22.77
CA THR A 500 10.90 2.21 23.17
C THR A 500 10.64 0.95 24.02
N ALA A 501 11.26 -0.15 23.62
CA ALA A 501 11.37 -1.41 24.34
C ALA A 501 12.36 -1.29 25.52
N LYS A 502 12.67 -2.40 26.17
CA LYS A 502 13.72 -2.44 27.21
C LYS A 502 15.07 -2.00 26.65
N GLU A 503 15.43 -2.51 25.47
CA GLU A 503 16.53 -2.00 24.65
C GLU A 503 16.00 -1.68 23.24
N THR A 504 16.34 -0.48 22.75
CA THR A 504 15.89 0.00 21.43
C THR A 504 17.07 0.56 20.66
N PHE A 505 17.23 0.08 19.43
CA PHE A 505 18.24 0.54 18.49
C PHE A 505 17.60 1.10 17.23
N ILE A 506 18.10 2.26 16.76
CA ILE A 506 17.72 2.86 15.49
C ILE A 506 18.96 2.89 14.61
N LEU A 507 18.91 2.15 13.49
CA LEU A 507 20.02 1.93 12.58
C LEU A 507 19.78 2.71 11.29
N PRO A 508 20.47 3.83 11.05
CA PRO A 508 20.21 4.71 9.92
C PRO A 508 20.73 4.10 8.62
N CYS A 509 19.87 4.06 7.60
CA CYS A 509 20.24 3.52 6.28
C CYS A 509 20.30 4.59 5.20
N LEU A 510 20.95 4.22 4.08
CA LEU A 510 20.92 4.97 2.83
C LEU A 510 19.49 5.04 2.29
N GLY A 511 19.11 6.19 1.71
CA GLY A 511 17.91 6.32 0.90
C GLY A 511 18.18 5.84 -0.54
N ARG A 512 17.11 5.58 -1.32
CA ARG A 512 17.24 5.20 -2.73
C ARG A 512 17.92 6.26 -3.60
N THR A 513 17.78 7.52 -3.22
CA THR A 513 18.42 8.66 -3.89
C THR A 513 19.92 8.70 -3.68
N GLU A 514 20.44 8.04 -2.66
CA GLU A 514 21.83 8.14 -2.22
C GLU A 514 22.73 7.08 -2.86
N LEU A 515 23.98 7.46 -3.10
CA LEU A 515 25.01 6.60 -3.67
C LEU A 515 25.40 5.51 -2.67
N ASP A 516 25.26 4.26 -3.09
CA ASP A 516 25.75 3.09 -2.36
C ASP A 516 27.10 2.63 -2.95
N LEU A 517 28.13 2.65 -2.13
CA LEU A 517 29.49 2.22 -2.48
C LEU A 517 29.91 1.07 -1.58
N GLN A 518 30.18 -0.08 -2.20
CA GLN A 518 30.71 -1.28 -1.54
C GLN A 518 32.11 -1.59 -2.09
N ALA A 519 32.70 -2.71 -1.68
CA ALA A 519 34.06 -3.05 -2.07
C ALA A 519 34.25 -3.20 -3.59
N SER A 520 33.25 -3.72 -4.31
CA SER A 520 33.28 -3.83 -5.78
C SER A 520 32.98 -2.51 -6.50
N GLY A 521 32.68 -1.44 -5.76
CA GLY A 521 32.33 -0.14 -6.32
C GLY A 521 30.87 0.24 -6.09
N ARG A 522 30.32 1.03 -7.04
CA ARG A 522 28.94 1.50 -6.98
C ARG A 522 27.95 0.36 -7.17
N GLN A 523 26.99 0.26 -6.26
CA GLN A 523 25.93 -0.73 -6.31
C GLN A 523 24.63 -0.20 -6.92
N SER A 524 23.83 -1.11 -7.43
CA SER A 524 22.42 -0.94 -7.73
C SER A 524 21.62 -1.97 -6.94
N ILE A 525 20.46 -1.55 -6.47
CA ILE A 525 19.45 -2.44 -5.92
C ILE A 525 18.37 -2.72 -6.97
N THR A 526 17.51 -3.70 -6.71
CA THR A 526 16.39 -4.03 -7.61
C THR A 526 15.06 -3.99 -6.88
N VAL A 527 14.01 -3.72 -7.63
CA VAL A 527 12.60 -3.69 -7.16
C VAL A 527 11.68 -4.33 -8.20
N GLU A 528 10.52 -4.85 -7.74
CA GLU A 528 9.47 -5.40 -8.59
C GLU A 528 8.21 -4.54 -8.46
N ASP A 529 7.70 -4.01 -9.57
CA ASP A 529 6.50 -3.18 -9.60
C ASP A 529 5.18 -4.00 -9.62
N SER A 530 4.04 -3.29 -9.69
CA SER A 530 2.70 -3.92 -9.68
C SER A 530 2.40 -4.79 -10.92
N MET A 531 3.17 -4.67 -11.99
CA MET A 531 3.02 -5.45 -13.23
C MET A 531 4.12 -6.50 -13.40
N SER A 532 4.81 -6.80 -12.28
CA SER A 532 5.88 -7.80 -12.21
C SER A 532 7.11 -7.48 -13.06
N MET A 533 7.36 -6.20 -13.34
CA MET A 533 8.63 -5.76 -13.91
C MET A 533 9.67 -5.62 -12.81
N VAL A 534 10.79 -6.30 -12.94
CA VAL A 534 11.97 -6.18 -12.07
C VAL A 534 12.94 -5.24 -12.73
N HIS A 535 13.30 -4.16 -12.07
CA HIS A 535 14.20 -3.15 -12.63
C HIS A 535 15.21 -2.63 -11.60
N ALA A 536 16.34 -2.10 -12.11
CA ALA A 536 17.44 -1.61 -11.30
C ALA A 536 17.21 -0.17 -10.82
N SER A 537 17.72 0.12 -9.63
CA SER A 537 17.68 1.46 -9.01
C SER A 537 19.03 1.79 -8.42
N SER A 538 19.59 2.94 -8.78
CA SER A 538 20.93 3.34 -8.36
C SER A 538 20.99 4.82 -8.00
N GLY A 539 21.06 5.12 -6.71
CA GLY A 539 21.17 6.48 -6.16
C GLY A 539 22.40 7.24 -6.66
N LYS A 540 22.34 8.55 -6.63
CA LYS A 540 23.38 9.45 -7.17
C LYS A 540 23.83 10.50 -6.16
N LEU A 541 23.03 10.78 -5.13
CA LEU A 541 23.32 11.82 -4.16
C LEU A 541 24.35 11.34 -3.15
N LYS A 542 25.13 12.28 -2.63
CA LYS A 542 25.99 12.01 -1.49
C LYS A 542 25.13 11.58 -0.29
N PRO A 543 25.54 10.52 0.44
CA PRO A 543 24.86 10.10 1.67
C PRO A 543 24.65 11.25 2.67
N ALA A 544 23.50 11.28 3.33
CA ALA A 544 23.15 12.30 4.31
C ALA A 544 24.14 12.39 5.49
N SER A 545 24.84 11.30 5.77
CA SER A 545 25.92 11.20 6.74
C SER A 545 26.93 10.11 6.32
N PRO A 546 28.23 10.28 6.63
CA PRO A 546 29.21 9.23 6.42
C PRO A 546 29.02 8.00 7.31
N MET A 547 28.15 8.11 8.32
CA MET A 547 27.82 7.03 9.25
C MET A 547 26.68 6.12 8.75
N LEU A 548 26.05 6.42 7.60
CA LEU A 548 24.99 5.57 7.04
C LEU A 548 25.58 4.30 6.44
N ARG A 549 24.83 3.22 6.54
CA ARG A 549 25.09 1.95 5.81
C ARG A 549 23.88 1.63 4.92
N SER A 550 24.08 0.83 3.89
CA SER A 550 22.97 0.32 3.09
C SER A 550 22.17 -0.72 3.87
N GLU A 551 20.90 -0.91 3.49
CA GLU A 551 20.04 -1.94 4.11
C GLU A 551 20.67 -3.34 4.01
N PRO A 552 21.23 -3.80 2.85
CA PRO A 552 21.92 -5.08 2.77
C PRO A 552 23.11 -5.18 3.75
N ALA A 553 23.93 -4.13 3.87
CA ALA A 553 25.07 -4.14 4.78
C ALA A 553 24.66 -4.17 6.26
N ILE A 554 23.53 -3.51 6.62
CA ILE A 554 22.99 -3.56 7.99
C ILE A 554 22.47 -4.97 8.30
N VAL A 555 21.72 -5.58 7.39
CA VAL A 555 21.21 -6.95 7.57
C VAL A 555 22.36 -7.94 7.73
N ALA A 556 23.38 -7.86 6.87
CA ALA A 556 24.59 -8.71 6.98
C ALA A 556 25.31 -8.52 8.33
N GLY A 557 25.42 -7.27 8.82
CA GLY A 557 26.02 -6.96 10.12
C GLY A 557 25.24 -7.58 11.28
N LEU A 558 23.92 -7.50 11.26
CA LEU A 558 23.03 -8.12 12.25
C LEU A 558 23.16 -9.66 12.22
N ALA A 559 23.11 -10.26 11.02
CA ALA A 559 23.23 -11.70 10.84
C ALA A 559 24.59 -12.22 11.34
N LYS A 560 25.68 -11.59 10.95
CA LYS A 560 27.03 -11.95 11.39
C LYS A 560 27.20 -11.89 12.91
N ALA A 561 26.64 -10.87 13.56
CA ALA A 561 26.71 -10.73 15.01
C ALA A 561 25.81 -11.73 15.75
N THR A 562 24.68 -12.10 15.16
CA THR A 562 23.70 -13.02 15.75
C THR A 562 24.08 -14.48 15.54
N LEU A 563 24.66 -14.83 14.39
CA LEU A 563 24.92 -16.20 13.92
C LEU A 563 26.44 -16.46 13.75
N PRO A 564 27.21 -16.54 14.85
CA PRO A 564 28.67 -16.70 14.76
C PRO A 564 29.11 -18.04 14.15
N ALA A 565 28.23 -19.05 14.11
CA ALA A 565 28.48 -20.35 13.50
C ALA A 565 27.94 -20.46 12.05
N SER A 566 27.39 -19.37 11.48
CA SER A 566 26.89 -19.34 10.12
C SER A 566 27.98 -19.72 9.12
N LYS A 567 27.61 -20.52 8.11
CA LYS A 567 28.45 -20.83 6.95
C LYS A 567 28.29 -19.82 5.82
N VAL A 568 27.31 -18.93 5.91
CA VAL A 568 27.07 -17.87 4.95
C VAL A 568 28.14 -16.79 5.14
N ASP A 569 28.87 -16.46 4.09
CA ASP A 569 29.79 -15.34 4.13
C ASP A 569 29.03 -14.02 3.88
N TRP A 570 28.39 -13.54 4.93
CA TRP A 570 27.58 -12.32 4.93
C TRP A 570 28.35 -11.10 4.43
N GLN A 571 29.65 -11.00 4.74
CA GLN A 571 30.47 -9.88 4.30
C GLN A 571 30.74 -9.95 2.80
N TYR A 572 31.09 -11.12 2.29
CA TYR A 572 31.31 -11.38 0.87
C TYR A 572 30.09 -11.01 0.03
N LEU A 573 28.87 -11.33 0.49
CA LEU A 573 27.65 -11.06 -0.24
C LEU A 573 27.39 -9.55 -0.42
N VAL A 574 27.65 -8.75 0.61
CA VAL A 574 27.33 -7.30 0.56
C VAL A 574 28.46 -6.46 -0.04
N GLU A 575 29.62 -7.02 -0.28
CA GLU A 575 30.69 -6.35 -1.02
C GLU A 575 30.36 -6.15 -2.50
N ASP A 576 29.44 -6.99 -3.05
CA ASP A 576 28.95 -6.93 -4.42
C ASP A 576 27.56 -7.54 -4.52
N TYR A 577 26.54 -6.73 -4.84
CA TYR A 577 25.14 -7.20 -4.87
C TYR A 577 24.84 -8.15 -6.03
N ASP A 578 25.69 -8.23 -7.04
CA ASP A 578 25.57 -9.27 -8.06
C ASP A 578 25.61 -10.67 -7.42
N ARG A 579 26.40 -10.87 -6.38
CA ARG A 579 26.50 -12.14 -5.63
C ARG A 579 25.20 -12.52 -4.92
N ILE A 580 24.47 -11.51 -4.41
CA ILE A 580 23.14 -11.72 -3.80
C ILE A 580 22.16 -12.16 -4.89
N ARG A 581 22.16 -11.49 -6.04
CA ARG A 581 21.29 -11.81 -7.18
C ARG A 581 21.57 -13.19 -7.76
N ASP A 582 22.84 -13.64 -7.80
CA ASP A 582 23.21 -15.02 -8.17
C ASP A 582 22.58 -16.07 -7.23
N LEU A 583 22.44 -15.74 -5.93
CA LEU A 583 21.78 -16.63 -4.97
C LEU A 583 20.25 -16.56 -5.08
N ILE A 584 19.67 -15.41 -5.40
CA ILE A 584 18.25 -15.27 -5.70
C ILE A 584 17.92 -16.14 -6.92
N GLU A 585 18.68 -16.05 -8.00
CA GLU A 585 18.54 -16.85 -9.21
C GLU A 585 18.56 -18.35 -8.91
N GLN A 586 19.49 -18.82 -8.06
CA GLN A 586 19.62 -20.23 -7.69
C GLN A 586 18.50 -20.74 -6.78
N THR A 587 17.80 -19.85 -6.09
CA THR A 587 16.80 -20.23 -5.07
C THR A 587 15.36 -19.98 -5.51
N ILE A 588 15.12 -19.08 -6.46
CA ILE A 588 13.77 -18.63 -6.84
C ILE A 588 13.59 -18.70 -8.36
N PRO A 589 12.66 -19.53 -8.86
CA PRO A 589 12.35 -19.60 -10.29
C PRO A 589 11.89 -18.25 -10.86
N GLY A 590 12.24 -17.99 -12.11
CA GLY A 590 11.90 -16.77 -12.86
C GLY A 590 12.98 -15.70 -12.83
N PHE A 591 14.05 -15.90 -12.02
CA PHE A 591 15.21 -15.01 -11.96
C PHE A 591 16.42 -15.53 -12.76
N GLU A 592 16.23 -16.45 -13.68
CA GLU A 592 17.30 -16.99 -14.54
C GLU A 592 18.03 -15.83 -15.25
N ASP A 593 19.37 -15.89 -15.31
CA ASP A 593 20.25 -14.84 -15.86
C ASP A 593 20.03 -13.44 -15.21
N TYR A 594 19.74 -13.38 -13.91
CA TYR A 594 19.30 -12.17 -13.21
C TYR A 594 20.24 -11.00 -13.47
N ASN A 595 21.52 -11.17 -13.19
CA ASN A 595 22.52 -10.10 -13.35
C ASN A 595 22.69 -9.62 -14.81
N GLN A 596 22.41 -10.48 -15.79
CA GLN A 596 22.42 -10.09 -17.19
C GLN A 596 21.17 -9.31 -17.56
N ARG A 597 19.99 -9.85 -17.20
CA ARG A 597 18.67 -9.28 -17.55
C ARG A 597 18.44 -7.94 -16.90
N ILE A 598 18.88 -7.74 -15.66
CA ILE A 598 18.67 -6.48 -14.93
C ILE A 598 19.49 -5.30 -15.49
N ARG A 599 20.53 -5.57 -16.25
CA ARG A 599 21.34 -4.52 -16.92
C ARG A 599 20.68 -3.98 -18.18
N HIS A 600 19.62 -4.63 -18.69
CA HIS A 600 18.85 -4.07 -19.79
C HIS A 600 17.99 -2.88 -19.30
N PRO A 601 17.91 -1.78 -20.08
CA PRO A 601 17.02 -0.68 -19.77
C PRO A 601 15.57 -1.16 -19.58
N GLY A 602 14.92 -0.80 -18.46
CA GLY A 602 13.59 -1.29 -18.11
C GLY A 602 13.54 -2.64 -17.41
N GLY A 603 14.68 -3.36 -17.29
CA GLY A 603 14.74 -4.65 -16.59
C GLY A 603 14.04 -5.79 -17.33
N PHE A 604 13.31 -6.62 -16.58
CA PHE A 604 12.61 -7.78 -17.14
C PHE A 604 11.32 -8.08 -16.38
N ARG A 605 10.38 -8.71 -17.06
CA ARG A 605 9.12 -9.16 -16.45
C ARG A 605 9.28 -10.57 -15.87
N MET A 606 8.77 -10.77 -14.66
CA MET A 606 8.65 -12.10 -14.06
C MET A 606 7.65 -12.95 -14.84
N PRO A 607 7.83 -14.27 -14.92
CA PRO A 607 6.88 -15.17 -15.56
C PRO A 607 5.50 -15.09 -14.89
N LEU A 608 4.46 -14.94 -15.69
CA LEU A 608 3.07 -14.90 -15.28
C LEU A 608 2.25 -15.92 -16.10
N PRO A 609 2.22 -17.21 -15.74
CA PRO A 609 1.58 -18.26 -16.52
C PRO A 609 0.14 -17.98 -16.97
N PRO A 610 -0.73 -17.29 -16.16
CA PRO A 610 -2.08 -16.94 -16.60
C PRO A 610 -2.14 -16.00 -17.81
N THR A 611 -1.09 -15.25 -18.13
CA THR A 611 -1.04 -14.42 -19.35
C THR A 611 -0.99 -15.29 -20.63
N GLU A 612 -0.58 -16.56 -20.49
CA GLU A 612 -0.56 -17.58 -21.55
C GLU A 612 -1.69 -18.61 -21.37
N ARG A 613 -2.66 -18.31 -20.48
CA ARG A 613 -3.76 -19.23 -20.12
C ARG A 613 -3.28 -20.56 -19.54
N ILE A 614 -2.15 -20.56 -18.87
CA ILE A 614 -1.64 -21.66 -18.05
C ILE A 614 -2.03 -21.37 -16.60
N TRP A 615 -2.75 -22.29 -15.98
CA TRP A 615 -3.32 -22.10 -14.66
C TRP A 615 -2.62 -23.00 -13.63
N PRO A 616 -1.67 -22.50 -12.83
CA PRO A 616 -0.99 -23.30 -11.80
C PRO A 616 -1.86 -23.49 -10.56
N THR A 617 -3.11 -23.89 -10.76
CA THR A 617 -4.06 -24.35 -9.75
C THR A 617 -4.00 -25.86 -9.61
N ALA A 618 -4.61 -26.41 -8.56
CA ALA A 618 -4.65 -27.86 -8.34
C ALA A 618 -5.32 -28.65 -9.49
N THR A 619 -6.22 -28.01 -10.23
CA THR A 619 -6.97 -28.63 -11.34
C THR A 619 -6.39 -28.31 -12.72
N GLY A 620 -5.40 -27.43 -12.82
CA GLY A 620 -4.88 -26.91 -14.09
C GLY A 620 -5.87 -26.00 -14.81
N LYS A 621 -6.91 -25.49 -14.12
CA LYS A 621 -7.93 -24.57 -14.64
C LYS A 621 -8.12 -23.37 -13.71
N ALA A 622 -8.56 -22.24 -14.27
CA ALA A 622 -9.00 -21.11 -13.47
C ALA A 622 -10.32 -21.45 -12.75
N MET A 623 -10.49 -20.93 -11.52
CA MET A 623 -11.58 -21.32 -10.65
C MET A 623 -12.58 -20.19 -10.49
N PHE A 624 -13.84 -20.44 -10.79
CA PHE A 624 -14.96 -19.63 -10.32
C PHE A 624 -15.25 -19.91 -8.86
N SER A 625 -15.57 -18.87 -8.11
CA SER A 625 -15.84 -18.93 -6.68
C SER A 625 -17.26 -18.48 -6.38
N VAL A 626 -17.88 -19.07 -5.38
CA VAL A 626 -19.22 -18.64 -4.90
C VAL A 626 -19.05 -17.69 -3.72
N PHE A 627 -19.51 -16.46 -3.88
CA PHE A 627 -19.63 -15.49 -2.80
C PHE A 627 -21.05 -15.57 -2.18
N LYS A 628 -21.16 -16.23 -1.04
CA LYS A 628 -22.48 -16.40 -0.37
C LYS A 628 -23.02 -15.08 0.17
N GLY A 629 -24.25 -14.73 -0.24
CA GLY A 629 -24.91 -13.49 0.13
C GLY A 629 -24.38 -12.28 -0.65
N VAL A 630 -24.51 -11.10 -0.05
CA VAL A 630 -24.11 -9.81 -0.66
C VAL A 630 -23.23 -8.96 0.28
N HIS A 631 -23.05 -9.36 1.53
CA HIS A 631 -22.33 -8.60 2.53
C HIS A 631 -20.86 -9.03 2.60
N GLU A 632 -19.97 -8.11 2.36
CA GLU A 632 -18.51 -8.32 2.45
C GLU A 632 -17.93 -7.97 3.82
N ASN A 633 -18.74 -7.44 4.72
CA ASN A 633 -18.36 -7.10 6.10
C ASN A 633 -19.47 -7.50 7.09
N VAL A 634 -19.09 -7.47 8.37
CA VAL A 634 -20.07 -7.66 9.46
C VAL A 634 -21.13 -6.58 9.38
N VAL A 635 -22.38 -6.98 9.36
CA VAL A 635 -23.54 -6.07 9.38
C VAL A 635 -23.87 -5.74 10.82
N VAL A 636 -23.83 -4.45 11.17
CA VAL A 636 -24.31 -3.92 12.45
C VAL A 636 -25.54 -3.10 12.16
N GLU A 637 -26.67 -3.49 12.76
CA GLU A 637 -27.95 -2.80 12.58
C GLU A 637 -28.02 -1.51 13.42
N GLY A 638 -28.74 -0.52 12.91
CA GLY A 638 -29.02 0.76 13.55
C GLY A 638 -29.04 1.89 12.54
N GLU A 639 -30.03 2.77 12.64
CA GLU A 639 -30.16 3.96 11.78
C GLU A 639 -29.03 4.98 12.02
N ASP A 640 -28.37 4.91 13.19
CA ASP A 640 -27.23 5.74 13.59
C ASP A 640 -25.88 5.15 13.22
N VAL A 641 -25.83 3.93 12.67
CA VAL A 641 -24.59 3.25 12.30
C VAL A 641 -24.16 3.68 10.91
N MET A 642 -22.93 4.24 10.85
CA MET A 642 -22.25 4.63 9.61
C MET A 642 -21.11 3.67 9.29
N ARG A 643 -20.73 3.59 8.02
CA ARG A 643 -19.57 2.77 7.56
C ARG A 643 -18.38 3.69 7.32
N LEU A 644 -17.37 3.60 8.20
CA LEU A 644 -16.16 4.41 8.11
C LEU A 644 -15.20 3.83 7.08
N VAL A 645 -14.71 4.70 6.18
CA VAL A 645 -13.61 4.42 5.25
C VAL A 645 -12.37 5.21 5.69
N THR A 646 -11.26 4.52 5.95
CA THR A 646 -9.99 5.22 6.16
C THR A 646 -9.42 5.72 4.83
N LEU A 647 -8.90 6.93 4.78
CA LEU A 647 -8.49 7.62 3.56
C LEU A 647 -7.05 8.13 3.66
N ARG A 648 -6.30 8.12 2.55
CA ARG A 648 -5.06 8.90 2.45
C ARG A 648 -5.38 10.32 2.00
N SER A 649 -4.68 11.32 2.55
CA SER A 649 -4.65 12.66 1.99
C SER A 649 -3.79 12.70 0.72
N HIS A 650 -3.94 13.75 -0.09
CA HIS A 650 -3.17 13.88 -1.33
C HIS A 650 -1.66 14.03 -1.05
N ASP A 651 -1.29 14.74 0.00
CA ASP A 651 0.12 14.95 0.40
C ASP A 651 0.64 13.85 1.34
N GLN A 652 0.28 12.59 1.07
CA GLN A 652 0.63 11.45 1.91
C GLN A 652 0.98 10.21 1.07
N TYR A 653 1.89 9.40 1.59
CA TYR A 653 2.15 8.08 1.07
C TYR A 653 2.26 7.05 2.21
N ASN A 654 1.27 6.19 2.36
CA ASN A 654 1.06 5.32 3.51
C ASN A 654 1.15 6.11 4.83
N THR A 655 2.04 5.75 5.76
CA THR A 655 2.23 6.45 7.03
C THR A 655 3.06 7.74 6.91
N THR A 656 3.72 7.98 5.78
CA THR A 656 4.52 9.19 5.54
C THR A 656 3.65 10.34 5.06
N ILE A 657 3.65 11.46 5.77
CA ILE A 657 2.89 12.67 5.46
C ILE A 657 3.87 13.74 4.99
N TYR A 658 3.75 14.17 3.72
CA TYR A 658 4.67 15.15 3.11
C TYR A 658 4.25 16.61 3.38
N ALA A 659 2.93 16.83 3.53
CA ALA A 659 2.34 18.12 3.90
C ALA A 659 0.96 17.91 4.52
N MET A 660 0.44 18.94 5.18
CA MET A 660 -0.85 18.90 5.86
C MET A 660 -2.03 19.30 4.95
N ASP A 661 -1.83 19.22 3.62
CA ASP A 661 -2.82 19.66 2.64
C ASP A 661 -3.37 18.49 1.83
N ASP A 662 -4.68 18.30 1.87
CA ASP A 662 -5.41 17.47 0.90
C ASP A 662 -6.13 18.40 -0.08
N ARG A 663 -5.37 18.97 -1.00
CA ARG A 663 -5.86 19.94 -1.97
C ARG A 663 -7.09 19.46 -2.73
N TYR A 664 -7.10 18.18 -3.16
CA TYR A 664 -8.18 17.65 -3.98
C TYR A 664 -9.50 17.50 -3.22
N ARG A 665 -9.45 17.32 -1.91
CA ARG A 665 -10.64 17.31 -1.05
C ARG A 665 -10.89 18.64 -0.36
N GLY A 666 -10.06 19.66 -0.62
CA GLY A 666 -10.23 21.00 -0.08
C GLY A 666 -9.91 21.12 1.40
N VAL A 667 -8.98 20.32 1.92
CA VAL A 667 -8.54 20.34 3.32
C VAL A 667 -7.10 20.81 3.38
N PHE A 668 -6.81 21.82 4.22
CA PHE A 668 -5.51 22.48 4.33
C PHE A 668 -5.11 22.69 5.79
N GLY A 669 -3.89 22.32 6.12
CA GLY A 669 -3.28 22.53 7.44
C GLY A 669 -3.91 21.72 8.57
N ARG A 670 -4.75 20.71 8.28
CA ARG A 670 -5.41 19.87 9.27
C ARG A 670 -5.69 18.45 8.76
N ARG A 671 -5.90 17.52 9.68
CA ARG A 671 -6.24 16.12 9.38
C ARG A 671 -7.39 15.57 10.24
N ASP A 672 -7.82 16.33 11.25
CA ASP A 672 -8.90 16.02 12.17
C ASP A 672 -10.28 16.26 11.53
N VAL A 673 -10.56 15.58 10.41
CA VAL A 673 -11.79 15.73 9.63
C VAL A 673 -12.52 14.41 9.41
N LEU A 674 -13.87 14.49 9.44
CA LEU A 674 -14.78 13.43 9.05
C LEU A 674 -15.60 13.91 7.85
N PHE A 675 -15.35 13.31 6.70
CA PHE A 675 -16.14 13.56 5.49
C PHE A 675 -17.49 12.84 5.59
N MET A 676 -18.57 13.56 5.39
CA MET A 676 -19.92 13.04 5.54
C MET A 676 -20.87 13.63 4.49
N ASN A 677 -21.85 12.84 4.05
CA ASN A 677 -22.90 13.28 3.14
C ASN A 677 -23.86 14.25 3.85
N GLU A 678 -24.36 15.28 3.15
CA GLU A 678 -25.27 16.28 3.75
C GLU A 678 -26.61 15.68 4.21
N GLN A 679 -27.10 14.64 3.54
CA GLN A 679 -28.36 13.97 3.95
C GLN A 679 -28.14 13.20 5.26
N ASP A 680 -27.01 12.49 5.38
CA ASP A 680 -26.68 11.77 6.61
C ASP A 680 -26.42 12.73 7.78
N MET A 681 -25.76 13.87 7.52
CA MET A 681 -25.58 14.93 8.52
C MET A 681 -26.92 15.42 9.06
N ALA A 682 -27.86 15.72 8.17
CA ALA A 682 -29.19 16.17 8.54
C ALA A 682 -29.96 15.10 9.34
N ALA A 683 -29.85 13.83 8.94
CA ALA A 683 -30.51 12.70 9.63
C ALA A 683 -29.97 12.51 11.05
N GLN A 684 -28.67 12.80 11.28
CA GLN A 684 -28.02 12.70 12.59
C GLN A 684 -27.99 14.02 13.38
N GLY A 685 -28.66 15.08 12.89
CA GLY A 685 -28.69 16.39 13.54
C GLY A 685 -27.36 17.11 13.61
N LEU A 686 -26.44 16.78 12.68
CA LEU A 686 -25.10 17.38 12.57
C LEU A 686 -25.05 18.45 11.48
N GLU A 687 -24.15 19.41 11.67
CA GLU A 687 -23.86 20.47 10.70
C GLU A 687 -22.37 20.50 10.33
N HIS A 688 -22.09 21.08 9.17
CA HIS A 688 -20.71 21.32 8.73
C HIS A 688 -19.95 22.17 9.77
N GLY A 689 -18.83 21.65 10.28
CA GLY A 689 -18.00 22.25 11.30
C GLY A 689 -18.30 21.82 12.74
N ASP A 690 -19.32 21.00 12.95
CA ASP A 690 -19.55 20.38 14.26
C ASP A 690 -18.40 19.43 14.60
N ARG A 691 -18.18 19.25 15.90
CA ARG A 691 -17.14 18.36 16.42
C ARG A 691 -17.80 17.12 17.01
N VAL A 692 -17.30 15.96 16.62
CA VAL A 692 -17.83 14.67 17.03
C VAL A 692 -16.73 13.77 17.58
N ASP A 693 -17.13 12.85 18.44
CA ASP A 693 -16.36 11.66 18.79
C ASP A 693 -16.89 10.47 17.96
N ILE A 694 -15.98 9.66 17.45
CA ILE A 694 -16.30 8.51 16.60
C ILE A 694 -16.04 7.25 17.43
N HIS A 695 -17.06 6.41 17.58
CA HIS A 695 -17.01 5.18 18.36
C HIS A 695 -17.19 3.98 17.45
N THR A 696 -16.36 2.95 17.60
CA THR A 696 -16.55 1.69 16.90
C THR A 696 -17.85 1.03 17.37
N ALA A 697 -18.70 0.64 16.40
CA ALA A 697 -19.99 0.00 16.69
C ALA A 697 -19.95 -1.53 16.67
N LEU A 698 -18.77 -2.13 16.46
CA LEU A 698 -18.61 -3.59 16.48
C LEU A 698 -18.83 -4.14 17.88
N PRO A 699 -19.52 -5.29 18.04
CA PRO A 699 -19.78 -5.89 19.34
C PRO A 699 -18.47 -6.18 20.09
N GLY A 700 -18.41 -5.79 21.37
CA GLY A 700 -17.24 -6.00 22.23
C GLY A 700 -16.08 -5.03 21.99
N SER A 701 -16.24 -4.03 21.12
CA SER A 701 -15.25 -2.98 20.90
C SER A 701 -15.68 -1.66 21.57
N ALA A 702 -14.71 -0.97 22.20
CA ALA A 702 -14.91 0.34 22.83
C ALA A 702 -13.96 1.40 22.28
N LEU A 703 -13.39 1.18 21.09
CA LEU A 703 -12.41 2.07 20.48
C LEU A 703 -13.03 3.41 20.08
N THR A 704 -12.32 4.50 20.34
CA THR A 704 -12.82 5.87 20.12
C THR A 704 -11.75 6.74 19.47
N LEU A 705 -12.18 7.57 18.53
CA LEU A 705 -11.40 8.68 17.97
C LEU A 705 -12.11 9.98 18.30
N GLU A 706 -11.48 10.80 19.13
CA GLU A 706 -12.10 11.98 19.70
C GLU A 706 -11.87 13.24 18.88
N ASP A 707 -12.83 14.17 18.99
CA ASP A 707 -12.67 15.57 18.60
C ASP A 707 -12.42 15.81 17.11
N ILE A 708 -13.20 15.15 16.27
CA ILE A 708 -13.11 15.21 14.81
C ILE A 708 -14.11 16.20 14.23
N THR A 709 -13.71 17.01 13.27
CA THR A 709 -14.53 18.04 12.62
C THR A 709 -15.34 17.45 11.46
N VAL A 710 -16.64 17.57 11.49
CA VAL A 710 -17.53 17.12 10.41
C VAL A 710 -17.41 18.03 9.20
N VAL A 711 -17.14 17.46 8.02
CA VAL A 711 -16.99 18.16 6.76
C VAL A 711 -17.96 17.59 5.72
N ALA A 712 -18.87 18.44 5.26
CA ALA A 712 -19.79 18.06 4.18
C ALA A 712 -19.02 17.76 2.89
N TYR A 713 -19.18 16.56 2.34
CA TYR A 713 -18.45 16.08 1.16
C TYR A 713 -19.31 15.19 0.27
N GLY A 714 -18.93 15.06 -1.00
CA GLY A 714 -19.56 14.15 -1.97
C GLY A 714 -19.16 12.70 -1.71
N ILE A 715 -19.73 12.09 -0.69
CA ILE A 715 -19.54 10.69 -0.31
C ILE A 715 -20.87 9.95 -0.37
N ALA A 716 -20.84 8.63 -0.61
CA ALA A 716 -22.03 7.80 -0.69
C ALA A 716 -22.83 7.84 0.63
N PRO A 717 -24.18 7.88 0.60
CA PRO A 717 -25.00 7.83 1.79
C PRO A 717 -24.71 6.59 2.65
N GLY A 718 -24.76 6.75 3.98
CA GLY A 718 -24.39 5.71 4.95
C GLY A 718 -22.89 5.49 5.09
N THR A 719 -22.06 6.28 4.41
CA THR A 719 -20.60 6.20 4.45
C THR A 719 -19.99 7.47 5.04
N VAL A 720 -18.97 7.33 5.86
CA VAL A 720 -18.16 8.45 6.36
C VAL A 720 -16.68 8.17 6.10
N GLY A 721 -15.86 9.22 5.97
CA GLY A 721 -14.44 9.09 5.67
C GLY A 721 -13.54 9.86 6.64
N ALA A 722 -12.50 9.23 7.16
CA ALA A 722 -11.48 9.89 7.98
C ALA A 722 -10.07 9.50 7.53
N TYR A 723 -9.08 10.33 7.88
CA TYR A 723 -7.72 10.07 7.43
C TYR A 723 -7.05 8.90 8.15
N TYR A 724 -6.33 8.13 7.38
CA TYR A 724 -5.33 7.17 7.78
C TYR A 724 -3.98 7.90 8.00
N PRO A 725 -3.16 7.59 9.02
CA PRO A 725 -3.32 6.51 9.98
C PRO A 725 -4.17 6.86 11.22
N GLU A 726 -4.61 8.11 11.37
CA GLU A 726 -5.30 8.58 12.57
C GLU A 726 -6.55 7.74 12.92
N ALA A 727 -7.31 7.35 11.90
CA ALA A 727 -8.51 6.55 12.08
C ALA A 727 -8.26 5.05 12.35
N ASN A 728 -6.99 4.58 12.30
CA ASN A 728 -6.68 3.17 12.59
C ASN A 728 -7.00 2.77 14.03
N VAL A 729 -7.01 3.73 14.95
CA VAL A 729 -7.42 3.49 16.34
C VAL A 729 -8.82 2.89 16.45
N LEU A 730 -9.70 3.15 15.46
CA LEU A 730 -11.08 2.66 15.43
C LEU A 730 -11.22 1.22 14.92
N VAL A 731 -10.16 0.58 14.46
CA VAL A 731 -10.21 -0.75 13.88
C VAL A 731 -9.79 -1.78 14.93
N PRO A 732 -10.70 -2.66 15.38
CA PRO A 732 -10.32 -3.72 16.32
C PRO A 732 -9.34 -4.72 15.67
N LEU A 733 -8.42 -5.25 16.46
CA LEU A 733 -7.40 -6.18 15.97
C LEU A 733 -7.99 -7.46 15.34
N ASN A 734 -9.14 -7.91 15.83
CA ASN A 734 -9.85 -9.08 15.30
C ASN A 734 -10.82 -8.77 14.14
N TYR A 735 -10.86 -7.51 13.66
CA TYR A 735 -11.66 -7.12 12.50
C TYR A 735 -10.81 -7.21 11.25
N LEU A 736 -10.75 -8.40 10.67
CA LEU A 736 -9.84 -8.75 9.57
C LEU A 736 -10.52 -9.65 8.52
N ASP A 737 -9.88 -9.79 7.36
CA ASP A 737 -10.28 -10.75 6.33
C ASP A 737 -10.04 -12.19 6.83
N GLU A 738 -11.09 -13.01 6.73
CA GLU A 738 -11.10 -14.37 7.29
C GLU A 738 -10.05 -15.31 6.67
N GLU A 739 -9.66 -15.08 5.41
CA GLU A 739 -8.75 -15.96 4.68
C GLU A 739 -7.30 -15.45 4.67
N SER A 740 -7.11 -14.14 4.49
CA SER A 740 -5.78 -13.54 4.36
C SER A 740 -5.25 -12.92 5.65
N GLY A 741 -6.09 -12.72 6.67
CA GLY A 741 -5.70 -12.02 7.90
C GLY A 741 -5.49 -10.51 7.72
N THR A 742 -5.85 -9.94 6.56
CA THR A 742 -5.71 -8.49 6.31
C THR A 742 -6.68 -7.68 7.18
N PRO A 743 -6.22 -6.69 7.97
CA PRO A 743 -7.11 -5.84 8.75
C PRO A 743 -8.11 -5.07 7.89
N SER A 744 -9.37 -5.01 8.34
CA SER A 744 -10.48 -4.41 7.60
C SER A 744 -10.60 -2.92 7.89
N TYR A 745 -9.77 -2.09 7.25
CA TYR A 745 -9.74 -0.63 7.40
C TYR A 745 -10.86 0.10 6.63
N LYS A 746 -11.61 -0.64 5.81
CA LYS A 746 -12.72 -0.09 5.03
C LYS A 746 -14.03 -0.64 5.58
N SER A 747 -15.08 0.19 5.54
CA SER A 747 -16.40 -0.18 6.06
C SER A 747 -16.43 -0.60 7.53
N VAL A 748 -15.70 0.12 8.40
CA VAL A 748 -15.73 -0.09 9.85
C VAL A 748 -17.04 0.48 10.38
N PRO A 749 -17.93 -0.31 11.03
CA PRO A 749 -19.15 0.21 11.63
C PRO A 749 -18.84 1.18 12.78
N VAL A 750 -19.37 2.39 12.70
CA VAL A 750 -19.14 3.44 13.72
C VAL A 750 -20.43 4.18 14.08
N ARG A 751 -20.46 4.76 15.28
CA ARG A 751 -21.45 5.73 15.74
C ARG A 751 -20.79 7.06 16.04
N LEU A 752 -21.53 8.15 15.85
CA LEU A 752 -21.06 9.50 16.07
C LEU A 752 -21.75 10.11 17.29
N THR A 753 -20.98 10.73 18.16
CA THR A 753 -21.52 11.51 19.29
C THR A 753 -21.12 12.97 19.14
N LEU A 754 -22.12 13.87 19.14
CA LEU A 754 -21.84 15.30 19.08
C LEU A 754 -21.10 15.74 20.35
N ARG A 755 -19.88 16.27 20.17
CA ARG A 755 -19.05 16.80 21.24
C ARG A 755 -19.24 18.30 21.43
N SER A 756 -19.25 19.05 20.32
CA SER A 756 -19.40 20.52 20.36
C SER A 756 -19.90 21.05 19.02
N LYS A 757 -20.70 22.11 19.07
CA LYS A 757 -21.07 22.92 17.90
C LYS A 757 -20.11 24.08 17.64
N GLU A 758 -19.06 24.24 18.45
CA GLU A 758 -18.03 25.24 18.25
C GLU A 758 -17.03 24.81 17.17
N ILE A 759 -16.72 25.72 16.27
CA ILE A 759 -15.72 25.48 15.21
C ILE A 759 -14.32 25.45 15.82
N ARG A 760 -13.60 24.37 15.54
CA ARG A 760 -12.20 24.23 15.97
C ARG A 760 -11.30 25.14 15.14
N PRO A 761 -10.49 26.01 15.74
CA PRO A 761 -9.46 26.77 15.05
C PRO A 761 -8.39 25.82 14.47
N LEU A 762 -7.66 26.28 13.46
CA LEU A 762 -6.43 25.59 13.06
C LEU A 762 -5.45 25.58 14.25
N ALA A 763 -4.91 24.44 14.58
CA ALA A 763 -3.78 24.36 15.47
C ALA A 763 -2.66 25.22 14.86
N GLY A 764 -2.18 26.22 15.58
CA GLY A 764 -1.26 27.22 15.06
C GLY A 764 -0.01 26.59 14.46
N GLY A 765 -0.03 26.42 13.14
CA GLY A 765 1.13 26.14 12.33
C GLY A 765 1.84 27.46 12.08
N ARG A 766 3.00 27.67 12.68
CA ARG A 766 3.99 28.65 12.25
C ARG A 766 4.91 28.07 11.20
#